data_6d733c1083ca6bac5a90d784da7992f5
#
_entry.id   6d733c1083ca6bac5a90d784da7992f5
#
_cell.length_a   1.000
_cell.length_b   1.000
_cell.length_c   1.000
_cell.angle_alpha   90.00
_cell.angle_beta   90.00
_cell.angle_gamma   90.00
#
_symmetry.space_group_name_H-M   'P 1'
#
loop_
_entity.id
_entity.type
_entity.pdbx_description
1 polymer ?
#
loop_
_entity_poly.entity_id
_entity_poly.type
_entity_poly.pdbx_seq_one_letter_code
_entity_poly.pdbx_strand_id
1 'polypeptide(L)'
;MPLLPIATNRTSAPLNNQRLLFQLNNDQIAIQRQYDQLSTGRRVLRLSDDPAAATRALGLQRGIAQSEQLVRNANLTEGYYQSADVALNRVDSALITARGAAVEAAQNILSEDELEALASTIRQNMESIMTAGNAMFIDHQLLGGVLQPGEALTHDNGTVRFDGTDAVGQTKVGSGTNSRFTVTGSDAIGVASKFHTGSSLDAALNENTRLVDLRQGEGVRGGVMSLSNGDQRVELDLRNTASIGDVVDVLRGVTLGGRALGVRLENDSIAIQYADTLPGTLAIADAQGSSMAKDLNISNPQGFRTLPIIGDGLSPRVTHATPIAELDGGNGLDLSTGIVIDQGDERFTIDLSEAETIGDVLISINRSGAGVRAELDESAGRIELRGMISGVDYSVGENGGDAAAQLGIRTADEKTLLDDLSRGRGVFLNSSGPDLVITRPDGVELELELTGAQTIQDVIDLVTDHPLNQDTRRVRLTLSDVGNGLELTSPVGLAAIRVTQPGASDLGTQLGLIPLGQTEATSEVVGGSAILSGVDYRPRDAGGAIDTLLRLEKAVRANDIPEIGRLQAKLDKDLDTSSRTRGRVGVWSANLQDLRSAVQDESVLLQSQLSDELDADLATVISELQARQAALQASMRFVGQTANLSLLDFL
;
A
#
# COMPACT_ATOMS: atom_id res chain seq x y z
N MET A 1 -14.65 -95.49 46.69
CA MET A 1 -14.02 -94.15 46.78
C MET A 1 -12.87 -94.13 45.81
N PRO A 2 -12.93 -93.34 44.73
CA PRO A 2 -11.79 -93.16 43.86
C PRO A 2 -10.89 -92.03 44.43
N LEU A 3 -9.60 -92.36 44.61
CA LEU A 3 -8.55 -91.43 44.96
C LEU A 3 -8.30 -90.47 43.74
N LEU A 4 -8.47 -89.20 43.96
CA LEU A 4 -8.06 -88.14 43.01
C LEU A 4 -6.53 -88.08 42.93
N PRO A 5 -5.92 -88.02 41.75
CA PRO A 5 -4.46 -87.88 41.68
C PRO A 5 -4.11 -86.41 42.01
N ILE A 6 -3.25 -86.22 43.01
CA ILE A 6 -2.60 -84.98 43.36
C ILE A 6 -1.65 -84.64 42.20
N ALA A 7 -2.01 -83.68 41.40
CA ALA A 7 -1.11 -83.13 40.41
C ALA A 7 0.00 -82.37 41.10
N THR A 8 1.13 -83.01 41.32
CA THR A 8 2.36 -82.34 41.73
C THR A 8 2.87 -81.51 40.56
N ASN A 9 2.65 -80.23 40.64
CA ASN A 9 3.15 -79.25 39.65
C ASN A 9 4.70 -79.12 39.85
N ARG A 10 5.46 -80.16 39.41
CA ARG A 10 6.90 -80.12 39.36
C ARG A 10 7.31 -79.37 38.10
N THR A 11 7.60 -78.09 38.26
CA THR A 11 8.34 -77.38 37.21
C THR A 11 9.69 -78.06 37.04
N SER A 12 10.03 -78.52 35.82
CA SER A 12 11.29 -79.25 35.59
C SER A 12 12.49 -78.30 35.87
N ALA A 13 13.53 -78.82 36.54
CA ALA A 13 14.74 -78.08 36.85
C ALA A 13 15.35 -77.35 35.63
N PRO A 14 15.35 -77.92 34.42
CA PRO A 14 15.77 -77.20 33.22
C PRO A 14 14.93 -75.92 32.88
N LEU A 15 13.63 -75.98 33.10
CA LEU A 15 12.74 -74.85 32.85
C LEU A 15 12.94 -73.70 33.84
N ASN A 16 13.23 -74.04 35.11
CA ASN A 16 13.58 -73.04 36.11
C ASN A 16 14.95 -72.40 35.84
N ASN A 17 15.93 -73.18 35.39
CA ASN A 17 17.23 -72.67 34.98
C ASN A 17 17.14 -71.76 33.77
N GLN A 18 16.33 -72.11 32.79
CA GLN A 18 16.08 -71.29 31.60
C GLN A 18 15.39 -69.97 31.94
N ARG A 19 14.41 -69.97 32.85
CA ARG A 19 13.76 -68.73 33.37
C ARG A 19 14.75 -67.85 34.13
N LEU A 20 15.59 -68.43 34.94
CA LEU A 20 16.63 -67.72 35.72
C LEU A 20 17.68 -67.07 34.80
N LEU A 21 18.18 -67.81 33.79
CA LEU A 21 19.10 -67.27 32.80
C LEU A 21 18.47 -66.13 32.01
N PHE A 22 17.17 -66.25 31.60
CA PHE A 22 16.42 -65.17 30.95
C PHE A 22 16.27 -63.96 31.85
N GLN A 23 15.99 -64.15 33.14
CA GLN A 23 15.88 -63.06 34.11
C GLN A 23 17.24 -62.38 34.36
N LEU A 24 18.35 -63.10 34.46
CA LEU A 24 19.68 -62.56 34.55
C LEU A 24 20.08 -61.73 33.35
N ASN A 25 19.78 -62.19 32.14
CA ASN A 25 20.04 -61.45 30.94
C ASN A 25 19.20 -60.17 30.85
N ASN A 26 17.93 -60.22 31.26
CA ASN A 26 17.08 -59.02 31.33
C ASN A 26 17.57 -58.02 32.37
N ASP A 27 18.05 -58.50 33.56
CA ASP A 27 18.60 -57.64 34.60
C ASP A 27 19.92 -56.97 34.14
N GLN A 28 20.79 -57.71 33.40
CA GLN A 28 22.00 -57.12 32.81
C GLN A 28 21.67 -56.04 31.79
N ILE A 29 20.71 -56.27 30.89
CA ILE A 29 20.26 -55.28 29.91
C ILE A 29 19.66 -54.04 30.60
N ALA A 30 18.87 -54.24 31.66
CA ALA A 30 18.30 -53.16 32.44
C ALA A 30 19.36 -52.33 33.20
N ILE A 31 20.37 -53.00 33.79
CA ILE A 31 21.51 -52.35 34.43
C ILE A 31 22.30 -51.52 33.40
N GLN A 32 22.55 -52.06 32.21
CA GLN A 32 23.26 -51.35 31.14
C GLN A 32 22.48 -50.12 30.69
N ARG A 33 21.15 -50.22 30.55
CA ARG A 33 20.29 -49.08 30.26
C ARG A 33 20.35 -47.99 31.34
N GLN A 34 20.40 -48.40 32.64
CA GLN A 34 20.55 -47.45 33.75
C GLN A 34 21.92 -46.76 33.76
N TYR A 35 23.00 -47.46 33.38
CA TYR A 35 24.30 -46.86 33.17
C TYR A 35 24.30 -45.84 32.03
N ASP A 36 23.62 -46.18 30.91
CA ASP A 36 23.48 -45.27 29.80
C ASP A 36 22.68 -44.02 30.20
N GLN A 37 21.59 -44.19 30.96
CA GLN A 37 20.79 -43.07 31.51
C GLN A 37 21.62 -42.22 32.48
N LEU A 38 22.43 -42.84 33.34
CA LEU A 38 23.29 -42.13 34.28
C LEU A 38 24.41 -41.35 33.55
N SER A 39 24.99 -41.96 32.51
CA SER A 39 26.04 -41.33 31.70
C SER A 39 25.55 -40.18 30.85
N THR A 40 24.35 -40.27 30.30
CA THR A 40 23.76 -39.27 29.39
C THR A 40 22.86 -38.25 30.10
N GLY A 41 22.42 -38.57 31.34
CA GLY A 41 21.41 -37.79 32.05
C GLY A 41 20.00 -37.90 31.47
N ARG A 42 19.78 -38.78 30.48
CA ARG A 42 18.49 -38.88 29.76
C ARG A 42 17.75 -40.17 30.12
N ARG A 43 16.44 -40.02 30.35
CA ARG A 43 15.52 -41.15 30.58
C ARG A 43 15.19 -41.86 29.25
N VAL A 44 14.99 -41.10 28.19
CA VAL A 44 14.65 -41.58 26.84
C VAL A 44 15.87 -41.41 25.92
N LEU A 45 16.52 -42.53 25.61
CA LEU A 45 17.71 -42.55 24.75
C LEU A 45 17.39 -42.86 23.29
N ARG A 46 16.37 -43.67 23.07
CA ARG A 46 15.92 -44.10 21.72
C ARG A 46 14.42 -43.95 21.62
N LEU A 47 13.92 -43.69 20.40
CA LEU A 47 12.47 -43.62 20.12
C LEU A 47 11.70 -44.87 20.56
N SER A 48 12.38 -46.04 20.57
CA SER A 48 11.82 -47.32 21.01
C SER A 48 11.62 -47.42 22.51
N ASP A 49 12.29 -46.57 23.33
CA ASP A 49 12.23 -46.66 24.78
C ASP A 49 10.90 -46.12 25.33
N ASP A 50 10.44 -44.97 24.78
CA ASP A 50 9.14 -44.36 25.05
C ASP A 50 8.67 -43.59 23.80
N PRO A 51 7.93 -44.22 22.89
CA PRO A 51 7.47 -43.55 21.65
C PRO A 51 6.58 -42.34 21.90
N ALA A 52 5.80 -42.34 22.99
CA ALA A 52 4.91 -41.25 23.33
C ALA A 52 5.69 -40.02 23.82
N ALA A 53 6.65 -40.21 24.76
CA ALA A 53 7.54 -39.16 25.22
C ALA A 53 8.42 -38.63 24.07
N ALA A 54 8.95 -39.49 23.21
CA ALA A 54 9.74 -39.11 22.04
C ALA A 54 8.95 -38.24 21.07
N THR A 55 7.68 -38.57 20.83
CA THR A 55 6.81 -37.75 19.95
C THR A 55 6.54 -36.36 20.53
N ARG A 56 6.26 -36.30 21.87
CA ARG A 56 6.09 -35.00 22.56
C ARG A 56 7.40 -34.20 22.57
N ALA A 57 8.53 -34.83 22.82
CA ALA A 57 9.84 -34.20 22.79
C ALA A 57 10.18 -33.61 21.42
N LEU A 58 9.87 -34.31 20.33
CA LEU A 58 10.03 -33.76 18.97
C LEU A 58 9.12 -32.55 18.70
N GLY A 59 7.91 -32.54 19.25
CA GLY A 59 7.01 -31.36 19.20
C GLY A 59 7.62 -30.17 19.94
N LEU A 60 8.12 -30.39 21.17
CA LEU A 60 8.78 -29.36 22.00
C LEU A 60 10.06 -28.83 21.33
N GLN A 61 10.90 -29.70 20.76
CA GLN A 61 12.10 -29.29 20.02
C GLN A 61 11.79 -28.40 18.82
N ARG A 62 10.71 -28.72 18.08
CA ARG A 62 10.24 -27.84 16.99
C ARG A 62 9.78 -26.49 17.51
N GLY A 63 9.05 -26.46 18.62
CA GLY A 63 8.63 -25.22 19.28
C GLY A 63 9.83 -24.39 19.70
N ILE A 64 10.85 -24.99 20.35
CA ILE A 64 12.07 -24.29 20.74
C ILE A 64 12.80 -23.72 19.52
N ALA A 65 13.00 -24.52 18.47
CA ALA A 65 13.65 -24.06 17.25
C ALA A 65 12.88 -22.91 16.56
N GLN A 66 11.55 -22.94 16.61
CA GLN A 66 10.70 -21.84 16.12
C GLN A 66 10.87 -20.59 16.98
N SER A 67 10.83 -20.70 18.31
CA SER A 67 11.03 -19.57 19.23
C SER A 67 12.41 -18.94 19.05
N GLU A 68 13.46 -19.75 18.90
CA GLU A 68 14.81 -19.25 18.60
C GLU A 68 14.88 -18.48 17.29
N GLN A 69 14.16 -18.95 16.24
CA GLN A 69 14.10 -18.22 14.98
C GLN A 69 13.37 -16.87 15.14
N LEU A 70 12.27 -16.83 15.91
CA LEU A 70 11.55 -15.59 16.19
C LEU A 70 12.43 -14.60 16.98
N VAL A 71 13.22 -15.07 17.95
CA VAL A 71 14.19 -14.24 18.68
C VAL A 71 15.27 -13.68 17.73
N ARG A 72 15.80 -14.51 16.82
CA ARG A 72 16.77 -14.01 15.80
C ARG A 72 16.16 -12.94 14.91
N ASN A 73 14.92 -13.14 14.45
CA ASN A 73 14.20 -12.14 13.64
C ASN A 73 13.97 -10.84 14.43
N ALA A 74 13.58 -10.94 15.70
CA ALA A 74 13.39 -9.79 16.58
C ALA A 74 14.70 -9.01 16.79
N ASN A 75 15.83 -9.70 17.04
CA ASN A 75 17.13 -9.05 17.21
C ASN A 75 17.58 -8.32 15.92
N LEU A 76 17.34 -8.92 14.75
CA LEU A 76 17.65 -8.28 13.47
C LEU A 76 16.81 -7.01 13.26
N THR A 77 15.50 -7.09 13.54
CA THR A 77 14.58 -5.97 13.45
C THR A 77 14.92 -4.86 14.45
N GLU A 78 15.34 -5.22 15.66
CA GLU A 78 15.81 -4.26 16.66
C GLU A 78 17.05 -3.49 16.19
N GLY A 79 18.03 -4.21 15.63
CA GLY A 79 19.23 -3.58 15.02
C GLY A 79 18.87 -2.60 13.91
N TYR A 80 17.87 -2.95 13.08
CA TYR A 80 17.35 -2.05 12.06
C TYR A 80 16.73 -0.77 12.70
N TYR A 81 15.87 -0.90 13.71
CA TYR A 81 15.24 0.24 14.37
C TYR A 81 16.25 1.17 15.04
N GLN A 82 17.28 0.61 15.68
CA GLN A 82 18.37 1.41 16.26
C GLN A 82 19.14 2.19 15.20
N SER A 83 19.43 1.56 14.07
CA SER A 83 20.09 2.23 12.92
C SER A 83 19.21 3.30 12.31
N ALA A 84 17.90 3.04 12.18
CA ALA A 84 16.92 4.01 11.70
C ALA A 84 16.77 5.21 12.66
N ASP A 85 16.76 4.98 13.98
CA ASP A 85 16.73 6.08 14.96
C ASP A 85 17.96 6.98 14.86
N VAL A 86 19.15 6.40 14.65
CA VAL A 86 20.38 7.18 14.43
C VAL A 86 20.29 8.01 13.15
N ALA A 87 19.77 7.44 12.06
CA ALA A 87 19.59 8.17 10.79
C ALA A 87 18.57 9.30 10.95
N LEU A 88 17.43 9.04 11.58
CA LEU A 88 16.39 10.04 11.84
C LEU A 88 16.87 11.14 12.79
N ASN A 89 17.65 10.82 13.81
CA ASN A 89 18.26 11.83 14.67
C ASN A 89 19.20 12.78 13.92
N ARG A 90 19.92 12.26 12.92
CA ARG A 90 20.75 13.10 12.03
C ARG A 90 19.88 14.01 11.16
N VAL A 91 18.75 13.50 10.64
CA VAL A 91 17.76 14.28 9.89
C VAL A 91 17.21 15.40 10.76
N ASP A 92 16.73 15.11 11.98
CA ASP A 92 16.20 16.10 12.92
C ASP A 92 17.24 17.22 13.20
N SER A 93 18.50 16.82 13.47
CA SER A 93 19.58 17.76 13.75
C SER A 93 19.89 18.68 12.56
N ALA A 94 19.89 18.14 11.36
CA ALA A 94 20.11 18.90 10.13
C ALA A 94 18.95 19.89 9.87
N LEU A 95 17.69 19.46 10.05
CA LEU A 95 16.53 20.33 9.91
C LEU A 95 16.51 21.46 10.93
N ILE A 96 16.88 21.20 12.20
CA ILE A 96 16.97 22.21 13.25
C ILE A 96 18.05 23.26 12.89
N THR A 97 19.20 22.82 12.39
CA THR A 97 20.28 23.72 11.99
C THR A 97 19.87 24.57 10.78
N ALA A 98 19.26 23.96 9.76
CA ALA A 98 18.76 24.68 8.59
C ALA A 98 17.66 25.70 8.95
N ARG A 99 16.79 25.34 9.90
CA ARG A 99 15.78 26.26 10.44
C ARG A 99 16.42 27.48 11.13
N GLY A 100 17.48 27.25 11.89
CA GLY A 100 18.26 28.36 12.48
C GLY A 100 18.79 29.33 11.43
N ALA A 101 19.42 28.80 10.37
CA ALA A 101 19.90 29.57 9.23
C ALA A 101 18.77 30.33 8.50
N ALA A 102 17.61 29.72 8.34
CA ALA A 102 16.44 30.36 7.73
C ALA A 102 15.89 31.53 8.57
N VAL A 103 15.83 31.35 9.90
CA VAL A 103 15.42 32.42 10.83
C VAL A 103 16.39 33.60 10.78
N GLU A 104 17.69 33.34 10.71
CA GLU A 104 18.73 34.35 10.60
C GLU A 104 18.61 35.13 9.29
N ALA A 105 18.42 34.40 8.17
CA ALA A 105 18.22 34.98 6.84
C ALA A 105 16.96 35.88 6.75
N ALA A 106 15.88 35.53 7.48
CA ALA A 106 14.61 36.28 7.45
C ALA A 106 14.59 37.53 8.30
N GLN A 107 15.42 37.63 9.35
CA GLN A 107 15.33 38.70 10.37
C GLN A 107 16.36 39.80 10.22
N ASN A 108 17.43 39.59 9.47
CA ASN A 108 18.55 40.51 9.40
C ASN A 108 18.72 41.12 8.01
N ILE A 109 19.23 42.33 7.94
CA ILE A 109 19.77 42.91 6.71
C ILE A 109 21.19 42.34 6.56
N LEU A 110 21.32 41.32 5.73
CA LEU A 110 22.57 40.58 5.52
C LEU A 110 23.28 41.05 4.25
N SER A 111 24.61 40.95 4.26
CA SER A 111 25.41 41.09 3.05
C SER A 111 25.30 39.87 2.16
N GLU A 112 25.67 39.99 0.90
CA GLU A 112 25.69 38.91 -0.07
C GLU A 112 26.56 37.71 0.39
N ASP A 113 27.71 37.99 1.00
CA ASP A 113 28.61 36.99 1.57
C ASP A 113 27.97 36.21 2.74
N GLU A 114 27.20 36.89 3.60
CA GLU A 114 26.49 36.28 4.72
C GLU A 114 25.33 35.40 4.22
N LEU A 115 24.59 35.87 3.22
CA LEU A 115 23.54 35.07 2.56
C LEU A 115 24.12 33.80 1.92
N GLU A 116 25.26 33.90 1.21
CA GLU A 116 25.92 32.74 0.64
C GLU A 116 26.44 31.76 1.71
N ALA A 117 26.93 32.24 2.85
CA ALA A 117 27.35 31.38 3.96
C ALA A 117 26.16 30.61 4.56
N LEU A 118 25.00 31.29 4.74
CA LEU A 118 23.77 30.65 5.22
C LEU A 118 23.23 29.63 4.19
N ALA A 119 23.22 29.99 2.90
CA ALA A 119 22.83 29.08 1.83
C ALA A 119 23.73 27.84 1.78
N SER A 120 25.04 28.00 1.93
CA SER A 120 26.00 26.90 2.03
C SER A 120 25.73 26.01 3.25
N THR A 121 25.38 26.61 4.40
CA THR A 121 24.98 25.85 5.59
C THR A 121 23.73 25.02 5.34
N ILE A 122 22.72 25.57 4.67
CA ILE A 122 21.49 24.85 4.30
C ILE A 122 21.82 23.67 3.37
N ARG A 123 22.67 23.88 2.36
CA ARG A 123 23.13 22.83 1.45
C ARG A 123 23.83 21.70 2.20
N GLN A 124 24.77 21.99 3.10
CA GLN A 124 25.46 20.97 3.89
C GLN A 124 24.50 20.15 4.74
N ASN A 125 23.45 20.78 5.30
CA ASN A 125 22.42 20.06 6.05
C ASN A 125 21.57 19.17 5.15
N MET A 126 21.24 19.61 3.93
CA MET A 126 20.58 18.76 2.93
C MET A 126 21.42 17.53 2.58
N GLU A 127 22.72 17.70 2.32
CA GLU A 127 23.67 16.59 2.05
C GLU A 127 23.77 15.62 3.25
N SER A 128 23.69 16.14 4.48
CA SER A 128 23.62 15.32 5.70
C SER A 128 22.34 14.48 5.74
N ILE A 129 21.20 15.03 5.32
CA ILE A 129 19.94 14.30 5.21
C ILE A 129 20.01 13.24 4.12
N MET A 130 20.60 13.55 2.95
CA MET A 130 20.80 12.56 1.89
C MET A 130 21.68 11.39 2.35
N THR A 131 22.78 11.70 3.06
CA THR A 131 23.65 10.67 3.65
C THR A 131 22.89 9.79 4.65
N ALA A 132 22.01 10.39 5.48
CA ALA A 132 21.16 9.63 6.39
C ALA A 132 20.10 8.80 5.64
N GLY A 133 19.54 9.34 4.57
CA GLY A 133 18.56 8.67 3.71
C GLY A 133 19.12 7.46 2.97
N ASN A 134 20.39 7.55 2.53
CA ASN A 134 21.12 6.49 1.86
C ASN A 134 21.85 5.54 2.83
N ALA A 135 21.71 5.74 4.17
CA ALA A 135 22.33 4.85 5.14
C ALA A 135 21.80 3.42 5.00
N MET A 136 22.68 2.44 5.16
CA MET A 136 22.37 1.03 5.00
C MET A 136 22.39 0.29 6.35
N PHE A 137 21.53 -0.70 6.47
CA PHE A 137 21.59 -1.72 7.51
C PHE A 137 21.75 -3.08 6.85
N ILE A 138 22.93 -3.71 7.06
CA ILE A 138 23.36 -4.91 6.31
C ILE A 138 23.34 -4.57 4.82
N ASP A 139 22.52 -5.22 4.01
CA ASP A 139 22.42 -5.02 2.54
C ASP A 139 21.15 -4.22 2.14
N HIS A 140 20.47 -3.55 3.12
CA HIS A 140 19.22 -2.84 2.88
C HIS A 140 19.36 -1.37 3.24
N GLN A 141 18.78 -0.51 2.41
CA GLN A 141 18.69 0.91 2.71
C GLN A 141 17.69 1.15 3.84
N LEU A 142 18.06 2.02 4.80
CA LEU A 142 17.23 2.30 5.96
C LEU A 142 15.93 3.03 5.61
N LEU A 143 15.98 3.95 4.65
CA LEU A 143 14.84 4.78 4.27
C LEU A 143 14.37 4.54 2.82
N GLY A 144 14.91 3.54 2.15
CA GLY A 144 14.57 3.21 0.75
C GLY A 144 13.34 2.31 0.57
N GLY A 145 12.73 1.86 1.67
CA GLY A 145 11.64 0.86 1.61
C GLY A 145 12.15 -0.56 1.39
N VAL A 146 11.37 -1.41 0.72
CA VAL A 146 11.75 -2.80 0.43
C VAL A 146 12.65 -2.84 -0.79
N LEU A 147 13.91 -3.26 -0.58
CA LEU A 147 14.87 -3.78 -1.57
C LEU A 147 14.86 -3.10 -2.95
N GLN A 148 15.63 -2.01 -3.07
CA GLN A 148 16.14 -1.56 -4.38
C GLN A 148 17.68 -1.66 -4.35
N PRO A 149 18.31 -2.18 -5.38
CA PRO A 149 19.76 -2.06 -5.54
C PRO A 149 20.08 -0.62 -5.95
N GLY A 150 21.01 0.02 -5.26
CA GLY A 150 21.44 1.40 -5.53
C GLY A 150 21.14 2.37 -4.39
N GLU A 151 21.40 3.64 -4.61
CA GLU A 151 21.08 4.70 -3.65
C GLU A 151 19.60 5.07 -3.76
N ALA A 152 18.92 5.28 -2.59
CA ALA A 152 17.52 5.71 -2.57
C ALA A 152 17.38 7.17 -3.00
N LEU A 153 18.37 7.99 -2.71
CA LEU A 153 18.42 9.41 -3.00
C LEU A 153 19.64 9.69 -3.87
N THR A 154 19.40 10.11 -5.11
CA THR A 154 20.45 10.47 -6.07
C THR A 154 20.39 11.97 -6.35
N HIS A 155 21.56 12.61 -6.40
CA HIS A 155 21.67 14.04 -6.72
C HIS A 155 21.96 14.20 -8.21
N ASP A 156 21.17 15.03 -8.90
CA ASP A 156 21.36 15.37 -10.30
C ASP A 156 21.12 16.87 -10.52
N ASN A 157 22.15 17.60 -11.00
CA ASN A 157 22.07 19.01 -11.44
C ASN A 157 21.28 19.97 -10.52
N GLY A 158 21.46 19.85 -9.19
CA GLY A 158 20.77 20.72 -8.23
C GLY A 158 19.37 20.27 -7.86
N THR A 159 18.99 19.08 -8.27
CA THR A 159 17.77 18.36 -7.86
C THR A 159 18.13 17.06 -7.14
N VAL A 160 17.19 16.48 -6.42
CA VAL A 160 17.37 15.17 -5.77
C VAL A 160 16.20 14.26 -6.16
N ARG A 161 16.57 13.13 -6.75
CA ARG A 161 15.61 12.10 -7.15
C ARG A 161 15.51 11.02 -6.08
N PHE A 162 14.30 10.59 -5.79
CA PHE A 162 14.01 9.45 -4.93
C PHE A 162 13.66 8.20 -5.76
N ASP A 163 14.55 7.22 -5.74
CA ASP A 163 14.37 5.93 -6.43
C ASP A 163 13.89 4.80 -5.50
N GLY A 164 13.64 5.12 -4.22
CA GLY A 164 13.10 4.17 -3.24
C GLY A 164 11.62 3.83 -3.44
N THR A 165 11.11 2.98 -2.56
CA THR A 165 9.71 2.56 -2.57
C THR A 165 9.05 2.82 -1.21
N ASP A 166 7.72 2.98 -1.21
CA ASP A 166 6.92 3.05 0.02
C ASP A 166 6.46 1.66 0.50
N ALA A 167 6.93 0.60 -0.17
CA ALA A 167 6.63 -0.76 0.22
C ALA A 167 7.21 -1.08 1.60
N VAL A 168 6.38 -1.66 2.46
CA VAL A 168 6.71 -1.98 3.84
C VAL A 168 7.11 -3.43 3.97
N GLY A 169 8.36 -3.66 4.37
CA GLY A 169 8.82 -4.99 4.74
C GLY A 169 8.22 -5.44 6.08
N GLN A 170 7.82 -6.72 6.16
CA GLN A 170 7.32 -7.33 7.39
C GLN A 170 8.12 -8.58 7.71
N THR A 171 8.39 -8.80 8.99
CA THR A 171 9.02 -10.03 9.48
C THR A 171 8.20 -10.64 10.58
N LYS A 172 8.21 -11.97 10.65
CA LYS A 172 7.51 -12.71 11.70
C LYS A 172 8.32 -12.67 13.00
N VAL A 173 7.73 -12.13 14.06
CA VAL A 173 8.38 -11.97 15.38
C VAL A 173 7.63 -12.68 16.51
N GLY A 174 6.47 -13.27 16.23
CA GLY A 174 5.65 -14.01 17.18
C GLY A 174 4.75 -15.03 16.49
N SER A 175 4.04 -15.84 17.27
CA SER A 175 3.05 -16.78 16.76
C SER A 175 1.85 -16.01 16.20
N GLY A 176 1.82 -15.82 14.86
CA GLY A 176 0.77 -15.03 14.18
C GLY A 176 1.00 -13.52 14.21
N THR A 177 2.13 -13.03 14.77
CA THR A 177 2.45 -11.60 14.83
C THR A 177 3.59 -11.26 13.88
N ASN A 178 3.30 -10.33 12.95
CA ASN A 178 4.30 -9.73 12.08
C ASN A 178 4.66 -8.34 12.61
N SER A 179 5.93 -7.98 12.54
CA SER A 179 6.41 -6.63 12.81
C SER A 179 6.87 -5.99 11.50
N ARG A 180 6.55 -4.72 11.34
CA ARG A 180 7.08 -3.88 10.26
C ARG A 180 8.57 -3.71 10.50
N PHE A 181 9.41 -4.00 9.49
CA PHE A 181 10.86 -3.86 9.66
C PHE A 181 11.48 -2.80 8.73
N THR A 182 10.67 -2.00 8.02
CA THR A 182 11.16 -0.90 7.17
C THR A 182 10.50 0.42 7.54
N VAL A 183 11.29 1.49 7.48
CA VAL A 183 10.85 2.89 7.49
C VAL A 183 11.01 3.42 6.07
N THR A 184 9.98 4.05 5.52
CA THR A 184 10.06 4.59 4.16
C THR A 184 10.60 6.01 4.15
N GLY A 185 11.22 6.42 3.03
CA GLY A 185 11.69 7.80 2.87
C GLY A 185 10.54 8.81 2.95
N SER A 186 9.37 8.43 2.42
CA SER A 186 8.17 9.27 2.50
C SER A 186 7.68 9.47 3.95
N ASP A 187 7.73 8.42 4.77
CA ASP A 187 7.39 8.51 6.20
C ASP A 187 8.40 9.35 7.00
N ALA A 188 9.69 9.24 6.66
CA ALA A 188 10.81 9.80 7.43
C ALA A 188 11.09 11.26 7.10
N ILE A 189 11.24 11.57 5.82
CA ILE A 189 11.71 12.86 5.32
C ILE A 189 10.83 13.46 4.22
N GLY A 190 9.77 12.75 3.82
CA GLY A 190 8.82 13.23 2.82
C GLY A 190 9.44 13.39 1.43
N VAL A 191 10.26 12.44 1.00
CA VAL A 191 11.03 12.50 -0.28
C VAL A 191 10.21 12.47 -1.56
N ALA A 192 8.91 12.30 -1.46
CA ALA A 192 7.98 12.33 -2.59
C ALA A 192 6.79 13.20 -2.25
N SER A 193 6.16 13.82 -3.25
CA SER A 193 4.99 14.65 -3.04
C SER A 193 3.85 13.89 -2.35
N LYS A 194 2.90 14.62 -1.78
CA LYS A 194 1.59 14.03 -1.51
C LYS A 194 0.98 13.60 -2.85
N PHE A 195 0.15 12.56 -2.80
CA PHE A 195 -0.56 12.15 -3.99
C PHE A 195 -1.43 13.31 -4.53
N HIS A 196 -1.29 13.58 -5.83
CA HIS A 196 -2.32 14.27 -6.58
C HIS A 196 -3.37 13.22 -6.90
N THR A 197 -4.54 13.37 -6.28
CA THR A 197 -5.63 12.41 -6.42
C THR A 197 -6.47 12.76 -7.63
N GLY A 198 -6.55 11.82 -8.56
CA GLY A 198 -7.39 11.92 -9.73
C GLY A 198 -8.89 11.81 -9.43
N SER A 199 -9.73 12.01 -10.44
CA SER A 199 -11.15 11.68 -10.40
C SER A 199 -11.38 10.18 -10.55
N SER A 200 -12.56 9.69 -10.14
CA SER A 200 -12.96 8.29 -10.35
C SER A 200 -13.07 8.00 -11.84
N LEU A 201 -12.55 6.86 -12.25
CA LEU A 201 -12.54 6.40 -13.66
C LEU A 201 -13.81 5.65 -14.05
N ASP A 202 -14.71 5.39 -13.10
CA ASP A 202 -16.05 4.81 -13.28
C ASP A 202 -16.08 3.61 -14.25
N ALA A 203 -15.70 2.42 -13.76
CA ALA A 203 -15.68 1.20 -14.57
C ALA A 203 -17.10 0.67 -14.78
N ALA A 204 -17.48 0.40 -16.03
CA ALA A 204 -18.77 -0.20 -16.35
C ALA A 204 -18.85 -1.68 -16.03
N LEU A 205 -20.05 -2.11 -15.63
CA LEU A 205 -20.36 -3.52 -15.47
C LEU A 205 -20.52 -4.21 -16.84
N ASN A 206 -19.77 -5.29 -17.07
CA ASN A 206 -19.90 -6.12 -18.26
C ASN A 206 -19.82 -7.62 -17.94
N GLU A 207 -19.99 -8.48 -18.95
CA GLU A 207 -19.97 -9.92 -18.75
C GLU A 207 -18.59 -10.46 -18.31
N ASN A 208 -17.49 -9.76 -18.59
CA ASN A 208 -16.14 -10.12 -18.17
C ASN A 208 -15.82 -9.69 -16.73
N THR A 209 -16.62 -8.79 -16.15
CA THR A 209 -16.39 -8.31 -14.77
C THR A 209 -16.42 -9.46 -13.79
N ARG A 210 -15.33 -9.63 -13.03
CA ARG A 210 -15.21 -10.71 -12.05
C ARG A 210 -16.07 -10.41 -10.82
N LEU A 211 -16.67 -11.44 -10.26
CA LEU A 211 -17.51 -11.32 -9.06
C LEU A 211 -16.75 -10.74 -7.85
N VAL A 212 -15.44 -10.97 -7.77
CA VAL A 212 -14.60 -10.43 -6.70
C VAL A 212 -14.34 -8.92 -6.83
N ASP A 213 -14.54 -8.35 -8.01
CA ASP A 213 -14.31 -6.93 -8.29
C ASP A 213 -15.58 -6.09 -8.19
N LEU A 214 -16.72 -6.70 -7.90
CA LEU A 214 -17.99 -6.00 -7.67
C LEU A 214 -18.04 -5.32 -6.30
N ARG A 215 -18.99 -4.37 -6.14
CA ARG A 215 -19.24 -3.66 -4.89
C ARG A 215 -17.97 -2.99 -4.34
N GLN A 216 -17.26 -2.31 -5.25
CA GLN A 216 -15.97 -1.65 -4.94
C GLN A 216 -14.92 -2.61 -4.35
N GLY A 217 -14.98 -3.90 -4.74
CA GLY A 217 -14.03 -4.92 -4.30
C GLY A 217 -14.44 -5.70 -3.04
N GLU A 218 -15.60 -5.45 -2.44
CA GLU A 218 -16.16 -6.36 -1.42
C GLU A 218 -16.47 -7.74 -2.01
N GLY A 219 -16.77 -7.75 -3.30
CA GLY A 219 -17.05 -8.93 -4.09
C GLY A 219 -18.41 -9.55 -3.82
N VAL A 220 -18.78 -10.46 -4.71
CA VAL A 220 -19.96 -11.32 -4.60
C VAL A 220 -19.49 -12.76 -4.45
N ARG A 221 -19.91 -13.43 -3.39
CA ARG A 221 -19.57 -14.85 -3.17
C ARG A 221 -20.51 -15.75 -3.93
N GLY A 222 -19.96 -16.70 -4.65
CA GLY A 222 -20.73 -17.76 -5.28
C GLY A 222 -21.63 -18.49 -4.27
N GLY A 223 -22.83 -18.80 -4.70
CA GLY A 223 -23.82 -19.39 -3.80
C GLY A 223 -24.96 -20.08 -4.54
N VAL A 224 -26.03 -20.34 -3.82
CA VAL A 224 -27.25 -20.93 -4.39
C VAL A 224 -28.39 -19.94 -4.26
N MET A 225 -29.10 -19.67 -5.35
CA MET A 225 -30.30 -18.84 -5.33
C MET A 225 -31.50 -19.61 -5.88
N SER A 226 -32.69 -19.18 -5.51
CA SER A 226 -33.92 -19.75 -6.00
C SER A 226 -34.73 -18.72 -6.76
N LEU A 227 -35.29 -19.12 -7.90
CA LEU A 227 -36.24 -18.34 -8.68
C LEU A 227 -37.61 -19.05 -8.70
N SER A 228 -38.67 -18.27 -8.56
CA SER A 228 -40.04 -18.80 -8.61
C SER A 228 -40.99 -17.84 -9.33
N ASN A 229 -41.86 -18.39 -10.18
CA ASN A 229 -42.96 -17.65 -10.83
C ASN A 229 -44.31 -17.85 -10.13
N GLY A 230 -44.32 -18.54 -8.98
CA GLY A 230 -45.51 -18.93 -8.25
C GLY A 230 -45.93 -20.39 -8.49
N ASP A 231 -45.82 -20.87 -9.72
CA ASP A 231 -46.18 -22.25 -10.07
C ASP A 231 -45.00 -23.21 -10.01
N GLN A 232 -43.82 -22.68 -10.35
CA GLN A 232 -42.57 -23.43 -10.38
C GLN A 232 -41.48 -22.71 -9.60
N ARG A 233 -40.58 -23.50 -9.00
CA ARG A 233 -39.37 -23.01 -8.34
C ARG A 233 -38.17 -23.78 -8.88
N VAL A 234 -37.12 -23.07 -9.21
CA VAL A 234 -35.84 -23.59 -9.64
C VAL A 234 -34.75 -23.08 -8.71
N GLU A 235 -33.86 -23.98 -8.29
CA GLU A 235 -32.64 -23.61 -7.54
C GLU A 235 -31.45 -23.61 -8.49
N LEU A 236 -30.66 -22.56 -8.43
CA LEU A 236 -29.47 -22.35 -9.27
C LEU A 236 -28.23 -22.41 -8.41
N ASP A 237 -27.32 -23.29 -8.79
CA ASP A 237 -26.01 -23.41 -8.16
C ASP A 237 -24.98 -22.53 -8.91
N LEU A 238 -24.59 -21.43 -8.27
CA LEU A 238 -23.66 -20.43 -8.78
C LEU A 238 -22.34 -20.42 -7.98
N ARG A 239 -22.02 -21.51 -7.26
CA ARG A 239 -20.80 -21.59 -6.44
C ARG A 239 -19.52 -21.60 -7.27
N ASN A 240 -19.60 -21.98 -8.52
CA ASN A 240 -18.47 -22.10 -9.44
C ASN A 240 -18.40 -20.96 -10.48
N THR A 241 -19.22 -19.91 -10.36
CA THR A 241 -19.16 -18.75 -11.24
C THR A 241 -18.05 -17.81 -10.80
N ALA A 242 -17.31 -17.26 -11.74
CA ALA A 242 -16.19 -16.35 -11.52
C ALA A 242 -16.46 -14.94 -12.04
N SER A 243 -17.32 -14.81 -13.06
CA SER A 243 -17.66 -13.55 -13.72
C SER A 243 -19.18 -13.30 -13.74
N ILE A 244 -19.55 -12.07 -14.07
CA ILE A 244 -20.96 -11.71 -14.33
C ILE A 244 -21.50 -12.51 -15.52
N GLY A 245 -20.70 -12.73 -16.56
CA GLY A 245 -21.09 -13.56 -17.72
C GLY A 245 -21.51 -14.96 -17.32
N ASP A 246 -20.72 -15.61 -16.43
CA ASP A 246 -21.10 -16.94 -15.93
C ASP A 246 -22.46 -16.92 -15.24
N VAL A 247 -22.74 -15.88 -14.44
CA VAL A 247 -24.05 -15.70 -13.76
C VAL A 247 -25.16 -15.49 -14.76
N VAL A 248 -24.94 -14.60 -15.73
CA VAL A 248 -25.90 -14.26 -16.80
C VAL A 248 -26.23 -15.50 -17.63
N ASP A 249 -25.24 -16.31 -17.99
CA ASP A 249 -25.43 -17.53 -18.79
C ASP A 249 -26.24 -18.58 -18.03
N VAL A 250 -25.96 -18.77 -16.74
CA VAL A 250 -26.76 -19.69 -15.91
C VAL A 250 -28.21 -19.18 -15.80
N LEU A 251 -28.42 -17.89 -15.59
CA LEU A 251 -29.74 -17.29 -15.53
C LEU A 251 -30.51 -17.39 -16.87
N ARG A 252 -29.84 -17.13 -18.00
CA ARG A 252 -30.42 -17.30 -19.35
C ARG A 252 -30.83 -18.73 -19.65
N GLY A 253 -30.14 -19.71 -19.05
CA GLY A 253 -30.48 -21.14 -19.18
C GLY A 253 -31.75 -21.54 -18.44
N VAL A 254 -32.37 -20.68 -17.62
CA VAL A 254 -33.54 -21.00 -16.82
C VAL A 254 -34.82 -20.87 -17.64
N THR A 255 -35.70 -21.88 -17.51
CA THR A 255 -37.07 -21.86 -18.05
C THR A 255 -38.06 -22.05 -16.91
N LEU A 256 -39.00 -21.11 -16.76
CA LEU A 256 -40.08 -21.16 -15.75
C LEU A 256 -41.43 -21.08 -16.44
N GLY A 257 -42.28 -22.07 -16.21
CA GLY A 257 -43.59 -22.16 -16.86
C GLY A 257 -43.54 -22.22 -18.39
N GLY A 258 -42.47 -22.81 -18.97
CA GLY A 258 -42.24 -22.87 -20.39
C GLY A 258 -41.68 -21.58 -21.02
N ARG A 259 -41.35 -20.56 -20.21
CA ARG A 259 -40.79 -19.29 -20.65
C ARG A 259 -39.34 -19.17 -20.21
N ALA A 260 -38.45 -18.91 -21.14
CA ALA A 260 -37.03 -18.66 -20.86
C ALA A 260 -36.81 -17.26 -20.23
N LEU A 261 -35.82 -17.14 -19.35
CA LEU A 261 -35.41 -15.86 -18.83
C LEU A 261 -34.50 -15.12 -19.84
N GLY A 262 -34.74 -13.82 -19.97
CA GLY A 262 -33.86 -12.85 -20.62
C GLY A 262 -33.14 -12.04 -19.56
N VAL A 263 -31.81 -12.00 -19.67
CA VAL A 263 -30.97 -11.24 -18.73
C VAL A 263 -30.09 -10.29 -19.53
N ARG A 264 -30.03 -9.04 -19.10
CA ARG A 264 -29.18 -8.00 -19.67
C ARG A 264 -28.52 -7.18 -18.57
N LEU A 265 -27.41 -6.57 -18.87
CA LEU A 265 -26.75 -5.58 -18.02
C LEU A 265 -27.26 -4.19 -18.42
N GLU A 266 -27.61 -3.38 -17.42
CA GLU A 266 -28.19 -2.07 -17.63
C GLU A 266 -27.86 -1.17 -16.42
N ASN A 267 -27.25 0.00 -16.66
CA ASN A 267 -26.87 0.95 -15.60
C ASN A 267 -26.13 0.28 -14.42
N ASP A 268 -25.05 -0.43 -14.72
CA ASP A 268 -24.24 -1.18 -13.74
C ASP A 268 -25.02 -2.20 -12.91
N SER A 269 -26.14 -2.67 -13.40
CA SER A 269 -27.00 -3.65 -12.72
C SER A 269 -27.41 -4.81 -13.63
N ILE A 270 -27.91 -5.88 -13.01
CA ILE A 270 -28.50 -7.00 -13.73
C ILE A 270 -30.00 -6.76 -13.85
N ALA A 271 -30.50 -6.74 -15.08
CA ALA A 271 -31.92 -6.67 -15.39
C ALA A 271 -32.43 -8.07 -15.84
N ILE A 272 -33.48 -8.57 -15.17
CA ILE A 272 -34.08 -9.88 -15.42
C ILE A 272 -35.51 -9.71 -15.88
N GLN A 273 -35.84 -10.34 -17.00
CA GLN A 273 -37.22 -10.39 -17.54
C GLN A 273 -37.44 -11.77 -18.21
N TYR A 274 -38.61 -12.02 -18.78
CA TYR A 274 -38.76 -13.14 -19.72
C TYR A 274 -38.23 -12.75 -21.10
N ALA A 275 -37.65 -13.72 -21.79
CA ALA A 275 -37.07 -13.51 -23.13
C ALA A 275 -38.12 -13.10 -24.18
N ASP A 276 -39.38 -13.48 -23.98
CA ASP A 276 -40.52 -13.07 -24.83
C ASP A 276 -41.03 -11.65 -24.52
N THR A 277 -40.42 -10.95 -23.56
CA THR A 277 -40.77 -9.59 -23.09
C THR A 277 -42.23 -9.39 -22.60
N LEU A 278 -43.00 -10.46 -22.48
CA LEU A 278 -44.35 -10.40 -21.97
C LEU A 278 -44.37 -10.18 -20.45
N PRO A 279 -45.41 -9.53 -19.92
CA PRO A 279 -45.53 -9.31 -18.47
C PRO A 279 -45.49 -10.61 -17.66
N GLY A 280 -44.96 -10.54 -16.47
CA GLY A 280 -44.89 -11.64 -15.53
C GLY A 280 -44.39 -11.18 -14.18
N THR A 281 -44.36 -12.10 -13.23
CA THR A 281 -43.80 -11.85 -11.90
C THR A 281 -42.75 -12.91 -11.58
N LEU A 282 -41.76 -12.53 -10.80
CA LEU A 282 -40.71 -13.42 -10.34
C LEU A 282 -40.36 -13.10 -8.88
N ALA A 283 -40.13 -14.16 -8.12
CA ALA A 283 -39.49 -14.07 -6.80
C ALA A 283 -38.08 -14.63 -6.88
N ILE A 284 -37.11 -13.86 -6.40
CA ILE A 284 -35.69 -14.22 -6.35
C ILE A 284 -35.26 -14.15 -4.88
N ALA A 285 -34.71 -15.23 -4.38
CA ALA A 285 -34.27 -15.31 -2.99
C ALA A 285 -33.01 -16.16 -2.87
N ASP A 286 -32.22 -15.89 -1.87
CA ASP A 286 -31.07 -16.71 -1.52
C ASP A 286 -31.56 -18.06 -0.93
N ALA A 287 -30.87 -19.14 -1.28
CA ALA A 287 -31.05 -20.41 -0.59
C ALA A 287 -30.34 -20.39 0.77
N GLN A 288 -30.64 -21.35 1.63
CA GLN A 288 -30.11 -21.39 2.99
C GLN A 288 -28.57 -21.34 3.01
N GLY A 289 -28.01 -20.33 3.68
CA GLY A 289 -26.57 -20.11 3.80
C GLY A 289 -25.91 -19.36 2.64
N SER A 290 -26.70 -18.89 1.65
CA SER A 290 -26.24 -18.06 0.54
C SER A 290 -26.61 -16.60 0.74
N SER A 291 -25.86 -15.69 0.14
CA SER A 291 -26.15 -14.25 0.03
C SER A 291 -26.08 -13.74 -1.42
N MET A 292 -25.97 -14.65 -2.40
CA MET A 292 -25.65 -14.31 -3.77
C MET A 292 -26.67 -13.41 -4.45
N ALA A 293 -27.98 -13.71 -4.30
CA ALA A 293 -29.03 -12.87 -4.87
C ALA A 293 -29.08 -11.49 -4.22
N LYS A 294 -28.84 -11.43 -2.92
CA LYS A 294 -28.72 -10.18 -2.16
C LYS A 294 -27.49 -9.39 -2.59
N ASP A 295 -26.34 -10.03 -2.68
CA ASP A 295 -25.07 -9.38 -3.04
C ASP A 295 -25.07 -8.90 -4.50
N LEU A 296 -25.82 -9.56 -5.39
CA LEU A 296 -26.10 -9.12 -6.77
C LEU A 296 -27.22 -8.07 -6.86
N ASN A 297 -27.78 -7.63 -5.73
CA ASN A 297 -28.84 -6.64 -5.65
C ASN A 297 -30.14 -7.01 -6.42
N ILE A 298 -30.36 -8.30 -6.73
CA ILE A 298 -31.56 -8.80 -7.43
C ILE A 298 -32.55 -9.51 -6.51
N SER A 299 -32.24 -9.66 -5.23
CA SER A 299 -33.10 -10.36 -4.26
C SER A 299 -34.39 -9.59 -3.98
N ASN A 300 -35.51 -10.31 -3.96
CA ASN A 300 -36.82 -9.78 -3.58
C ASN A 300 -37.54 -10.71 -2.58
N PRO A 301 -37.00 -10.92 -1.39
CA PRO A 301 -37.50 -11.88 -0.41
C PRO A 301 -38.91 -11.56 0.11
N GLN A 302 -39.40 -10.35 -0.14
CA GLN A 302 -40.76 -9.90 0.24
C GLN A 302 -41.87 -10.49 -0.65
N GLY A 303 -41.52 -11.26 -1.70
CA GLY A 303 -42.48 -11.90 -2.58
C GLY A 303 -42.25 -11.60 -4.07
N PHE A 304 -43.29 -11.75 -4.89
CA PHE A 304 -43.22 -11.57 -6.33
C PHE A 304 -43.13 -10.10 -6.74
N ARG A 305 -42.16 -9.77 -7.61
CA ARG A 305 -42.06 -8.48 -8.29
C ARG A 305 -42.42 -8.62 -9.77
N THR A 306 -43.05 -7.57 -10.29
CA THR A 306 -43.34 -7.46 -11.73
C THR A 306 -42.04 -7.28 -12.51
N LEU A 307 -41.94 -7.97 -13.61
CA LEU A 307 -40.79 -7.89 -14.53
C LEU A 307 -40.85 -6.64 -15.41
N PRO A 308 -39.72 -6.02 -15.77
CA PRO A 308 -38.36 -6.45 -15.43
C PRO A 308 -38.00 -6.18 -13.97
N ILE A 309 -37.22 -7.07 -13.36
CA ILE A 309 -36.52 -6.81 -12.10
C ILE A 309 -35.16 -6.22 -12.47
N ILE A 310 -34.94 -4.98 -12.10
CA ILE A 310 -33.66 -4.30 -12.24
C ILE A 310 -33.04 -4.22 -10.85
N GLY A 311 -31.83 -4.72 -10.70
CA GLY A 311 -31.06 -4.62 -9.48
C GLY A 311 -30.53 -3.20 -9.26
N ASP A 312 -30.01 -2.92 -8.08
CA ASP A 312 -29.22 -1.71 -7.84
C ASP A 312 -27.81 -1.90 -8.44
N GLY A 313 -27.08 -0.80 -8.64
CA GLY A 313 -25.75 -0.83 -9.23
C GLY A 313 -24.76 -1.72 -8.45
N LEU A 314 -23.94 -2.46 -9.16
CA LEU A 314 -22.93 -3.38 -8.61
C LEU A 314 -21.55 -2.76 -8.45
N SER A 315 -21.39 -1.51 -8.91
CA SER A 315 -20.19 -0.68 -8.77
C SER A 315 -18.87 -1.48 -8.91
N PRO A 316 -18.50 -1.87 -10.13
CA PRO A 316 -17.25 -2.57 -10.36
C PRO A 316 -16.06 -1.72 -9.94
N ARG A 317 -15.06 -2.30 -9.28
CA ARG A 317 -13.83 -1.57 -8.98
C ARG A 317 -12.91 -1.52 -10.20
N VAL A 318 -12.19 -0.41 -10.33
CA VAL A 318 -11.10 -0.30 -11.29
C VAL A 318 -9.89 -1.07 -10.78
N THR A 319 -9.29 -1.87 -11.66
CA THR A 319 -8.07 -2.64 -11.40
C THR A 319 -7.02 -2.35 -12.47
N HIS A 320 -5.78 -2.78 -12.26
CA HIS A 320 -4.74 -2.69 -13.29
C HIS A 320 -5.11 -3.38 -14.61
N ALA A 321 -5.96 -4.39 -14.56
CA ALA A 321 -6.41 -5.15 -15.73
C ALA A 321 -7.69 -4.59 -16.36
N THR A 322 -8.28 -3.52 -15.81
CA THR A 322 -9.50 -2.92 -16.35
C THR A 322 -9.18 -2.29 -17.73
N PRO A 323 -9.90 -2.69 -18.80
CA PRO A 323 -9.72 -2.12 -20.12
C PRO A 323 -10.12 -0.65 -20.17
N ILE A 324 -9.40 0.15 -20.93
CA ILE A 324 -9.70 1.59 -21.13
C ILE A 324 -11.11 1.78 -21.72
N ALA A 325 -11.54 0.88 -22.60
CA ALA A 325 -12.88 0.92 -23.21
C ALA A 325 -14.04 0.67 -22.24
N GLU A 326 -13.77 0.18 -21.03
CA GLU A 326 -14.76 -0.09 -19.98
C GLU A 326 -14.88 1.05 -18.96
N LEU A 327 -14.08 2.10 -19.09
CA LEU A 327 -14.09 3.26 -18.20
C LEU A 327 -15.14 4.28 -18.64
N ASP A 328 -15.38 5.31 -17.81
CA ASP A 328 -16.39 6.35 -18.02
C ASP A 328 -17.78 5.74 -18.28
N GLY A 329 -18.19 4.83 -17.38
CA GLY A 329 -19.47 4.13 -17.52
C GLY A 329 -19.60 3.29 -18.79
N GLY A 330 -18.46 2.86 -19.39
CA GLY A 330 -18.40 2.05 -20.61
C GLY A 330 -18.34 2.85 -21.93
N ASN A 331 -18.18 4.18 -21.86
CA ASN A 331 -17.93 4.99 -23.05
C ASN A 331 -16.50 4.83 -23.56
N GLY A 332 -15.59 4.43 -22.65
CA GLY A 332 -14.16 4.39 -22.90
C GLY A 332 -13.50 5.77 -22.84
N LEU A 333 -12.17 5.78 -22.74
CA LEU A 333 -11.38 7.00 -22.76
C LEU A 333 -10.63 7.13 -24.08
N ASP A 334 -10.57 8.34 -24.64
CA ASP A 334 -9.72 8.65 -25.79
C ASP A 334 -8.33 9.11 -25.32
N LEU A 335 -7.38 8.20 -25.36
CA LEU A 335 -6.00 8.44 -24.99
C LEU A 335 -5.05 8.63 -26.18
N SER A 336 -5.61 8.78 -27.40
CA SER A 336 -4.86 8.81 -28.65
C SER A 336 -3.85 9.96 -28.75
N THR A 337 -4.10 11.07 -28.07
CA THR A 337 -3.20 12.24 -28.05
C THR A 337 -2.08 12.10 -27.02
N GLY A 338 -2.23 11.22 -26.04
CA GLY A 338 -1.32 11.12 -24.90
C GLY A 338 -1.38 12.32 -23.97
N ILE A 339 -0.40 12.43 -23.08
CA ILE A 339 -0.30 13.50 -22.08
C ILE A 339 1.08 14.15 -22.09
N VAL A 340 1.18 15.32 -21.48
CA VAL A 340 2.44 16.03 -21.24
C VAL A 340 2.69 16.09 -19.75
N ILE A 341 3.93 15.79 -19.33
CA ILE A 341 4.43 16.08 -17.99
C ILE A 341 5.56 17.10 -18.12
N ASP A 342 5.38 18.26 -17.54
CA ASP A 342 6.41 19.27 -17.40
C ASP A 342 7.11 19.08 -16.04
N GLN A 343 8.45 19.04 -16.03
CA GLN A 343 9.28 18.90 -14.85
C GLN A 343 10.33 20.01 -14.83
N GLY A 344 10.09 21.07 -14.12
CA GLY A 344 10.88 22.29 -14.24
C GLY A 344 10.89 22.82 -15.67
N ASP A 345 12.08 22.89 -16.29
CA ASP A 345 12.23 23.35 -17.67
C ASP A 345 12.15 22.21 -18.71
N GLU A 346 12.02 20.96 -18.28
CA GLU A 346 11.94 19.79 -19.17
C GLU A 346 10.49 19.36 -19.40
N ARG A 347 10.18 19.02 -20.66
CA ARG A 347 8.88 18.55 -21.10
C ARG A 347 8.96 17.13 -21.59
N PHE A 348 8.13 16.25 -21.03
CA PHE A 348 8.00 14.85 -21.38
C PHE A 348 6.64 14.59 -22.02
N THR A 349 6.63 14.19 -23.29
CA THR A 349 5.40 13.74 -23.95
C THR A 349 5.28 12.23 -23.80
N ILE A 350 4.15 11.77 -23.27
CA ILE A 350 3.87 10.38 -23.01
C ILE A 350 2.78 9.91 -23.96
N ASP A 351 3.16 9.00 -24.86
CA ASP A 351 2.23 8.35 -25.77
C ASP A 351 1.43 7.28 -25.02
N LEU A 352 0.10 7.37 -25.08
CA LEU A 352 -0.86 6.45 -24.49
C LEU A 352 -1.76 5.79 -25.53
N SER A 353 -1.50 6.01 -26.82
CA SER A 353 -2.34 5.55 -27.93
C SER A 353 -2.46 4.02 -28.03
N GLU A 354 -1.47 3.29 -27.52
CA GLU A 354 -1.46 1.81 -27.51
C GLU A 354 -1.83 1.22 -26.14
N ALA A 355 -2.24 2.04 -25.17
CA ALA A 355 -2.65 1.54 -23.86
C ALA A 355 -4.03 0.87 -23.96
N GLU A 356 -4.11 -0.42 -23.65
CA GLU A 356 -5.35 -1.17 -23.63
C GLU A 356 -5.99 -1.24 -22.25
N THR A 357 -5.16 -1.15 -21.19
CA THR A 357 -5.57 -1.26 -19.79
C THR A 357 -5.03 -0.12 -18.93
N ILE A 358 -5.60 0.06 -17.74
CA ILE A 358 -5.05 1.00 -16.74
C ILE A 358 -3.60 0.65 -16.40
N GLY A 359 -3.25 -0.64 -16.34
CA GLY A 359 -1.87 -1.08 -16.10
C GLY A 359 -0.90 -0.54 -17.15
N ASP A 360 -1.30 -0.49 -18.41
CA ASP A 360 -0.46 0.03 -19.50
C ASP A 360 -0.24 1.54 -19.36
N VAL A 361 -1.28 2.29 -18.98
CA VAL A 361 -1.17 3.73 -18.69
C VAL A 361 -0.17 3.98 -17.57
N LEU A 362 -0.29 3.26 -16.44
CA LEU A 362 0.63 3.40 -15.31
C LEU A 362 2.06 3.05 -15.69
N ILE A 363 2.26 2.00 -16.48
CA ILE A 363 3.60 1.59 -16.98
C ILE A 363 4.20 2.68 -17.86
N SER A 364 3.41 3.26 -18.78
CA SER A 364 3.87 4.32 -19.69
C SER A 364 4.30 5.57 -18.91
N ILE A 365 3.50 6.02 -17.94
CA ILE A 365 3.84 7.16 -17.09
C ILE A 365 5.11 6.85 -16.26
N ASN A 366 5.15 5.71 -15.58
CA ASN A 366 6.27 5.35 -14.69
C ASN A 366 7.59 5.12 -15.43
N ARG A 367 7.56 4.78 -16.72
CA ARG A 367 8.75 4.58 -17.55
C ARG A 367 9.19 5.82 -18.33
N SER A 368 8.40 6.88 -18.33
CA SER A 368 8.67 8.09 -19.11
C SER A 368 9.97 8.83 -18.73
N GLY A 369 10.47 8.61 -17.52
CA GLY A 369 11.59 9.38 -16.98
C GLY A 369 11.21 10.75 -16.41
N ALA A 370 9.94 11.16 -16.51
CA ALA A 370 9.45 12.46 -16.06
C ALA A 370 9.49 12.67 -14.53
N GLY A 371 10.07 11.74 -13.76
CA GLY A 371 10.16 11.88 -12.31
C GLY A 371 8.81 11.92 -11.59
N VAL A 372 7.77 11.41 -12.21
CA VAL A 372 6.43 11.25 -11.63
C VAL A 372 6.12 9.76 -11.55
N ARG A 373 5.56 9.34 -10.42
CA ARG A 373 5.05 7.98 -10.21
C ARG A 373 3.54 7.99 -10.22
N ALA A 374 2.95 7.12 -11.04
CA ALA A 374 1.52 6.88 -11.11
C ALA A 374 1.19 5.56 -10.41
N GLU A 375 0.19 5.57 -9.56
CA GLU A 375 -0.33 4.41 -8.83
C GLU A 375 -1.86 4.38 -8.94
N LEU A 376 -2.46 3.19 -8.86
CA LEU A 376 -3.91 3.02 -8.84
C LEU A 376 -4.40 2.89 -7.41
N ASP A 377 -5.24 3.80 -6.96
CA ASP A 377 -6.08 3.60 -5.77
C ASP A 377 -7.30 2.75 -6.17
N GLU A 378 -7.17 1.42 -6.06
CA GLU A 378 -8.24 0.50 -6.42
C GLU A 378 -9.50 0.70 -5.56
N SER A 379 -9.38 1.26 -4.35
CA SER A 379 -10.51 1.49 -3.44
C SER A 379 -11.36 2.69 -3.86
N ALA A 380 -10.73 3.69 -4.48
CA ALA A 380 -11.40 4.88 -4.99
C ALA A 380 -11.57 4.86 -6.53
N GLY A 381 -11.03 3.85 -7.22
CA GLY A 381 -11.11 3.69 -8.66
C GLY A 381 -10.46 4.84 -9.44
N ARG A 382 -9.30 5.34 -9.00
CA ARG A 382 -8.64 6.51 -9.57
C ARG A 382 -7.14 6.36 -9.65
N ILE A 383 -6.52 7.08 -10.57
CA ILE A 383 -5.06 7.20 -10.64
C ILE A 383 -4.61 8.29 -9.68
N GLU A 384 -3.54 8.02 -8.97
CA GLU A 384 -2.86 8.95 -8.09
C GLU A 384 -1.44 9.19 -8.59
N LEU A 385 -1.03 10.47 -8.64
CA LEU A 385 0.28 10.88 -9.11
C LEU A 385 1.13 11.43 -7.96
N ARG A 386 2.43 11.18 -8.05
CA ARG A 386 3.41 11.59 -7.04
C ARG A 386 4.70 12.04 -7.72
N GLY A 387 5.16 13.27 -7.42
CA GLY A 387 6.47 13.75 -7.84
C GLY A 387 7.59 13.09 -7.02
N MET A 388 8.62 12.62 -7.71
CA MET A 388 9.76 11.89 -7.13
C MET A 388 11.05 12.70 -7.19
N ILE A 389 11.03 13.93 -7.74
CA ILE A 389 12.20 14.80 -7.88
C ILE A 389 11.99 16.06 -7.03
N SER A 390 12.84 16.25 -6.02
CA SER A 390 12.86 17.41 -5.16
C SER A 390 13.65 18.57 -5.80
N GLY A 391 13.23 19.81 -5.55
CA GLY A 391 13.88 21.03 -6.03
C GLY A 391 13.34 21.60 -7.33
N VAL A 392 12.42 20.86 -8.00
CA VAL A 392 11.64 21.30 -9.18
C VAL A 392 10.17 21.00 -8.99
N ASP A 393 9.34 21.76 -9.68
CA ASP A 393 7.91 21.50 -9.73
C ASP A 393 7.60 20.57 -10.90
N TYR A 394 6.46 19.85 -10.83
CA TYR A 394 5.92 19.09 -11.95
C TYR A 394 4.48 19.48 -12.21
N SER A 395 4.04 19.28 -13.43
CA SER A 395 2.63 19.37 -13.81
C SER A 395 2.28 18.33 -14.85
N VAL A 396 1.02 17.96 -14.89
CA VAL A 396 0.46 17.04 -15.89
C VAL A 396 -0.63 17.75 -16.65
N GLY A 397 -0.49 17.81 -17.95
CA GLY A 397 -1.40 18.50 -18.85
C GLY A 397 -1.69 17.70 -20.12
N GLU A 398 -2.43 18.34 -21.02
CA GLU A 398 -2.87 17.75 -22.29
C GLU A 398 -1.79 17.81 -23.37
N ASN A 399 -1.90 16.94 -24.38
CA ASN A 399 -1.04 16.93 -25.58
C ASN A 399 -1.87 17.07 -26.87
N GLY A 400 -2.73 18.06 -26.92
CA GLY A 400 -3.60 18.32 -28.09
C GLY A 400 -4.95 17.58 -28.02
N GLY A 401 -5.35 17.13 -26.85
CA GLY A 401 -6.64 16.50 -26.58
C GLY A 401 -7.04 16.71 -25.13
N ASP A 402 -7.72 15.74 -24.53
CA ASP A 402 -8.22 15.76 -23.15
C ASP A 402 -7.91 14.47 -22.36
N ALA A 403 -6.87 13.74 -22.76
CA ALA A 403 -6.48 12.48 -22.17
C ALA A 403 -6.14 12.59 -20.68
N ALA A 404 -5.44 13.66 -20.25
CA ALA A 404 -5.12 13.88 -18.84
C ALA A 404 -6.37 14.20 -18.01
N ALA A 405 -7.31 14.97 -18.57
CA ALA A 405 -8.59 15.27 -17.93
C ALA A 405 -9.49 14.02 -17.84
N GLN A 406 -9.58 13.21 -18.89
CA GLN A 406 -10.32 11.95 -18.90
C GLN A 406 -9.75 10.94 -17.90
N LEU A 407 -8.43 10.83 -17.78
CA LEU A 407 -7.78 10.04 -16.75
C LEU A 407 -7.90 10.65 -15.34
N GLY A 408 -8.42 11.88 -15.25
CA GLY A 408 -8.55 12.62 -13.99
C GLY A 408 -7.23 13.06 -13.37
N ILE A 409 -6.13 13.03 -14.13
CA ILE A 409 -4.76 13.28 -13.61
C ILE A 409 -4.21 14.66 -13.97
N ARG A 410 -4.95 15.49 -14.70
CA ARG A 410 -4.56 16.87 -14.98
C ARG A 410 -4.37 17.63 -13.68
N THR A 411 -3.21 18.28 -13.48
CA THR A 411 -2.86 18.88 -12.18
C THR A 411 -3.54 20.22 -11.93
N ALA A 412 -4.08 20.86 -12.94
CA ALA A 412 -4.93 22.03 -12.84
C ALA A 412 -6.15 21.88 -13.75
N ASP A 413 -7.32 22.17 -13.22
CA ASP A 413 -8.61 22.07 -13.86
C ASP A 413 -9.50 23.29 -13.55
N GLU A 414 -10.69 23.29 -14.08
CA GLU A 414 -11.69 24.35 -13.86
C GLU A 414 -12.15 24.44 -12.40
N LYS A 415 -12.08 23.33 -11.64
CA LYS A 415 -12.46 23.25 -10.22
C LYS A 415 -11.34 23.68 -9.29
N THR A 416 -10.16 23.98 -9.83
CA THR A 416 -9.01 24.43 -9.03
C THR A 416 -9.39 25.71 -8.28
N LEU A 417 -9.18 25.70 -6.95
CA LEU A 417 -9.45 26.86 -6.11
C LEU A 417 -8.41 27.96 -6.33
N LEU A 418 -8.84 29.22 -6.35
CA LEU A 418 -7.94 30.37 -6.42
C LEU A 418 -7.04 30.46 -5.18
N ASP A 419 -7.51 29.99 -4.02
CA ASP A 419 -6.73 29.88 -2.79
C ASP A 419 -5.58 28.87 -2.88
N ASP A 420 -5.67 27.88 -3.77
CA ASP A 420 -4.62 26.88 -4.00
C ASP A 420 -3.51 27.39 -4.92
N LEU A 421 -3.73 28.49 -5.62
CA LEU A 421 -2.73 29.12 -6.48
C LEU A 421 -1.56 29.68 -5.67
N SER A 422 -0.47 30.04 -6.31
CA SER A 422 0.73 30.55 -5.62
C SER A 422 1.21 29.62 -4.49
N ARG A 423 1.12 28.30 -4.69
CA ARG A 423 1.48 27.26 -3.69
C ARG A 423 0.69 27.40 -2.38
N GLY A 424 -0.62 27.72 -2.49
CA GLY A 424 -1.54 27.86 -1.36
C GLY A 424 -1.50 29.22 -0.66
N ARG A 425 -0.94 30.25 -1.30
CA ARG A 425 -1.05 31.64 -0.84
C ARG A 425 -2.28 32.35 -1.40
N GLY A 426 -2.91 31.74 -2.41
CA GLY A 426 -3.98 32.36 -3.16
C GLY A 426 -3.50 33.46 -4.10
N VAL A 427 -4.42 34.29 -4.52
CA VAL A 427 -4.18 35.44 -5.41
C VAL A 427 -4.33 36.74 -4.63
N PHE A 428 -3.49 37.74 -4.95
CA PHE A 428 -3.64 39.09 -4.41
C PHE A 428 -4.55 39.89 -5.32
N LEU A 429 -5.66 40.34 -4.78
CA LEU A 429 -6.67 41.15 -5.49
C LEU A 429 -6.58 42.60 -5.06
N ASN A 430 -6.99 43.52 -5.91
CA ASN A 430 -7.09 44.92 -5.59
C ASN A 430 -8.21 45.16 -4.56
N SER A 431 -8.02 46.10 -3.65
CA SER A 431 -9.05 46.49 -2.69
C SER A 431 -10.23 47.24 -3.35
N SER A 432 -10.05 47.73 -4.59
CA SER A 432 -11.06 48.39 -5.43
C SER A 432 -10.58 48.51 -6.87
N GLY A 433 -11.48 48.41 -7.79
CA GLY A 433 -11.20 48.42 -9.24
C GLY A 433 -10.82 47.05 -9.79
N PRO A 434 -10.54 46.95 -11.10
CA PRO A 434 -10.31 45.69 -11.75
C PRO A 434 -9.05 45.01 -11.27
N ASP A 435 -9.12 43.68 -11.14
CA ASP A 435 -8.00 42.79 -10.81
C ASP A 435 -7.22 42.36 -12.04
N LEU A 436 -7.91 42.24 -13.16
CA LEU A 436 -7.35 41.92 -14.47
C LEU A 436 -8.09 42.68 -15.56
N VAL A 437 -7.38 43.15 -16.54
CA VAL A 437 -7.96 43.81 -17.73
C VAL A 437 -7.53 43.06 -18.99
N ILE A 438 -8.50 42.59 -19.76
CA ILE A 438 -8.26 41.95 -21.05
C ILE A 438 -8.68 42.91 -22.16
N THR A 439 -7.74 43.41 -22.96
CA THR A 439 -8.01 44.23 -24.15
C THR A 439 -8.17 43.32 -25.34
N ARG A 440 -9.34 43.32 -25.93
CA ARG A 440 -9.68 42.57 -27.14
C ARG A 440 -8.95 43.11 -28.37
N PRO A 441 -8.85 42.33 -29.48
CA PRO A 441 -8.23 42.79 -30.72
C PRO A 441 -8.87 44.04 -31.34
N ASP A 442 -10.12 44.36 -31.02
CA ASP A 442 -10.85 45.56 -31.48
C ASP A 442 -10.69 46.77 -30.52
N GLY A 443 -9.89 46.63 -29.47
CA GLY A 443 -9.60 47.70 -28.51
C GLY A 443 -10.63 47.82 -27.38
N VAL A 444 -11.62 46.91 -27.29
CA VAL A 444 -12.56 46.87 -26.17
C VAL A 444 -11.86 46.25 -24.94
N GLU A 445 -11.99 46.92 -23.81
CA GLU A 445 -11.43 46.49 -22.55
C GLU A 445 -12.48 45.73 -21.70
N LEU A 446 -12.12 44.56 -21.25
CA LEU A 446 -12.89 43.73 -20.30
C LEU A 446 -12.25 43.90 -18.93
N GLU A 447 -12.87 44.65 -18.05
CA GLU A 447 -12.42 44.88 -16.69
C GLU A 447 -13.00 43.78 -15.79
N LEU A 448 -12.14 42.93 -15.21
CA LEU A 448 -12.54 41.81 -14.37
C LEU A 448 -12.27 42.13 -12.90
N GLU A 449 -13.33 42.10 -12.09
CA GLU A 449 -13.26 42.12 -10.63
C GLU A 449 -13.61 40.73 -10.09
N LEU A 450 -12.72 40.10 -9.33
CA LEU A 450 -12.90 38.73 -8.85
C LEU A 450 -13.63 38.63 -7.50
N THR A 451 -14.39 39.69 -7.15
CA THR A 451 -15.16 39.66 -5.91
C THR A 451 -16.15 38.49 -5.89
N GLY A 452 -15.84 37.46 -5.08
CA GLY A 452 -16.68 36.27 -4.91
C GLY A 452 -16.30 35.09 -5.80
N ALA A 453 -15.36 35.21 -6.74
CA ALA A 453 -14.81 34.08 -7.48
C ALA A 453 -13.97 33.18 -6.55
N GLN A 454 -14.13 31.89 -6.65
CA GLN A 454 -13.43 30.90 -5.82
C GLN A 454 -12.62 29.89 -6.66
N THR A 455 -13.01 29.68 -7.89
CA THR A 455 -12.44 28.66 -8.77
C THR A 455 -11.95 29.26 -10.10
N ILE A 456 -11.16 28.50 -10.84
CA ILE A 456 -10.77 28.84 -12.22
C ILE A 456 -12.01 28.92 -13.12
N GLN A 457 -13.04 28.07 -12.92
CA GLN A 457 -14.30 28.16 -13.65
C GLN A 457 -14.96 29.53 -13.46
N ASP A 458 -14.97 30.06 -12.24
CA ASP A 458 -15.55 31.39 -12.00
C ASP A 458 -14.82 32.48 -12.79
N VAL A 459 -13.48 32.35 -12.95
CA VAL A 459 -12.70 33.28 -13.78
C VAL A 459 -13.05 33.12 -15.27
N ILE A 460 -13.20 31.90 -15.74
CA ILE A 460 -13.61 31.61 -17.13
C ILE A 460 -15.01 32.20 -17.41
N ASP A 461 -15.94 32.02 -16.48
CA ASP A 461 -17.30 32.55 -16.58
C ASP A 461 -17.32 34.08 -16.55
N LEU A 462 -16.50 34.72 -15.70
CA LEU A 462 -16.37 36.18 -15.68
C LEU A 462 -15.91 36.75 -17.05
N VAL A 463 -15.00 36.06 -17.74
CA VAL A 463 -14.58 36.46 -19.11
C VAL A 463 -15.68 36.15 -20.11
N THR A 464 -16.28 34.98 -20.04
CA THR A 464 -17.27 34.49 -21.01
C THR A 464 -18.56 35.32 -20.94
N ASP A 465 -19.06 35.61 -19.74
CA ASP A 465 -20.33 36.29 -19.49
C ASP A 465 -20.18 37.81 -19.40
N HIS A 466 -18.96 38.33 -19.58
CA HIS A 466 -18.72 39.77 -19.51
C HIS A 466 -19.62 40.53 -20.54
N PRO A 467 -20.34 41.60 -20.14
CA PRO A 467 -21.29 42.29 -20.98
C PRO A 467 -20.72 42.82 -22.32
N LEU A 468 -19.44 43.19 -22.31
CA LEU A 468 -18.72 43.67 -23.49
C LEU A 468 -18.08 42.54 -24.30
N ASN A 469 -18.33 41.28 -23.97
CA ASN A 469 -17.76 40.09 -24.62
C ASN A 469 -18.80 39.18 -25.28
N GLN A 470 -19.98 39.73 -25.66
CA GLN A 470 -21.11 38.95 -26.15
C GLN A 470 -21.24 38.93 -27.70
N ASP A 471 -20.34 39.57 -28.42
CA ASP A 471 -20.37 39.65 -29.87
C ASP A 471 -19.51 38.58 -30.58
N THR A 472 -19.41 38.60 -31.89
CA THR A 472 -18.64 37.67 -32.71
C THR A 472 -17.12 37.80 -32.54
N ARG A 473 -16.63 38.86 -31.89
CA ARG A 473 -15.22 39.16 -31.64
C ARG A 473 -14.80 38.79 -30.21
N ARG A 474 -15.68 38.07 -29.51
CA ARG A 474 -15.45 37.69 -28.14
C ARG A 474 -14.10 36.99 -27.95
N VAL A 475 -13.47 37.25 -26.82
CA VAL A 475 -12.33 36.50 -26.31
C VAL A 475 -12.87 35.33 -25.52
N ARG A 476 -12.26 34.17 -25.68
CA ARG A 476 -12.54 32.96 -24.87
C ARG A 476 -11.35 32.66 -24.00
N LEU A 477 -11.61 32.43 -22.75
CA LEU A 477 -10.65 31.85 -21.80
C LEU A 477 -11.01 30.38 -21.63
N THR A 478 -10.06 29.50 -21.89
CA THR A 478 -10.22 28.05 -21.77
C THR A 478 -8.97 27.45 -21.13
N LEU A 479 -9.07 26.21 -20.70
CA LEU A 479 -7.88 25.42 -20.41
C LEU A 479 -7.14 25.18 -21.73
N SER A 480 -5.81 25.17 -21.67
CA SER A 480 -4.97 24.91 -22.86
C SER A 480 -5.11 23.46 -23.32
N ASP A 481 -5.18 23.24 -24.63
CA ASP A 481 -5.16 21.92 -25.25
C ASP A 481 -3.76 21.28 -25.21
N VAL A 482 -2.71 22.07 -24.92
CA VAL A 482 -1.32 21.58 -24.77
C VAL A 482 -0.73 22.11 -23.48
N GLY A 483 -0.33 21.20 -22.61
CA GLY A 483 0.18 21.54 -21.27
C GLY A 483 -0.95 21.78 -20.26
N ASN A 484 -0.68 22.57 -19.24
CA ASN A 484 -1.55 22.74 -18.07
C ASN A 484 -1.87 24.22 -17.79
N GLY A 485 -1.80 25.08 -18.77
CA GLY A 485 -2.07 26.51 -18.67
C GLY A 485 -3.51 26.90 -19.02
N LEU A 486 -3.77 28.19 -18.97
CA LEU A 486 -4.96 28.83 -19.53
C LEU A 486 -4.63 29.41 -20.91
N GLU A 487 -5.60 29.44 -21.79
CA GLU A 487 -5.46 30.01 -23.11
C GLU A 487 -6.56 31.05 -23.40
N LEU A 488 -6.14 32.22 -23.85
CA LEU A 488 -7.05 33.25 -24.36
C LEU A 488 -7.04 33.24 -25.89
N THR A 489 -8.18 33.03 -26.48
CA THR A 489 -8.32 33.00 -27.94
C THR A 489 -9.36 34.00 -28.42
N SER A 490 -9.12 34.60 -29.61
CA SER A 490 -10.11 35.37 -30.34
C SER A 490 -10.11 34.96 -31.81
N PRO A 491 -11.26 34.58 -32.39
CA PRO A 491 -11.35 34.06 -33.76
C PRO A 491 -11.22 35.14 -34.85
N VAL A 492 -11.23 36.41 -34.48
CA VAL A 492 -11.19 37.54 -35.42
C VAL A 492 -10.16 38.54 -34.93
N GLY A 493 -9.01 38.62 -35.58
CA GLY A 493 -8.03 39.62 -35.16
C GLY A 493 -6.88 39.83 -36.13
N LEU A 494 -6.76 41.09 -36.57
CA LEU A 494 -5.50 41.61 -37.10
C LEU A 494 -4.64 42.24 -36.00
N ALA A 495 -5.17 42.33 -34.77
CA ALA A 495 -4.49 42.84 -33.58
C ALA A 495 -4.45 41.77 -32.47
N ALA A 496 -3.49 41.91 -31.59
CA ALA A 496 -3.28 40.99 -30.49
C ALA A 496 -4.26 41.23 -29.32
N ILE A 497 -4.52 40.20 -28.54
CA ILE A 497 -5.11 40.29 -27.19
C ILE A 497 -4.03 40.84 -26.27
N ARG A 498 -4.36 41.80 -25.41
CA ARG A 498 -3.47 42.22 -24.34
C ARG A 498 -4.12 41.90 -22.99
N VAL A 499 -3.32 41.40 -22.06
CA VAL A 499 -3.72 41.15 -20.67
C VAL A 499 -2.87 42.04 -19.80
N THR A 500 -3.48 42.82 -18.92
CA THR A 500 -2.79 43.68 -17.94
C THR A 500 -3.31 43.43 -16.53
N GLN A 501 -2.43 43.45 -15.54
CA GLN A 501 -2.80 43.40 -14.14
C GLN A 501 -2.55 44.78 -13.50
N PRO A 502 -3.64 45.54 -13.21
CA PRO A 502 -3.53 46.87 -12.65
C PRO A 502 -3.33 46.83 -11.13
N GLY A 503 -2.71 47.92 -10.59
CA GLY A 503 -2.59 48.12 -9.16
C GLY A 503 -1.64 47.14 -8.47
N ALA A 504 -2.10 46.54 -7.39
CA ALA A 504 -1.35 45.55 -6.60
C ALA A 504 -1.79 44.10 -6.91
N SER A 505 -2.71 43.90 -7.84
CA SER A 505 -3.14 42.54 -8.24
C SER A 505 -1.98 41.77 -8.84
N ASP A 506 -1.86 40.49 -8.50
CA ASP A 506 -0.96 39.53 -9.15
C ASP A 506 -1.70 38.45 -9.94
N LEU A 507 -3.01 38.61 -10.12
CA LEU A 507 -3.90 37.62 -10.70
C LEU A 507 -3.41 37.12 -12.07
N GLY A 508 -3.04 38.01 -12.98
CA GLY A 508 -2.57 37.64 -14.32
C GLY A 508 -1.32 36.76 -14.28
N THR A 509 -0.43 37.04 -13.34
CA THR A 509 0.78 36.22 -13.09
C THR A 509 0.43 34.88 -12.45
N GLN A 510 -0.48 34.86 -11.47
CA GLN A 510 -0.88 33.61 -10.78
C GLN A 510 -1.73 32.69 -11.67
N LEU A 511 -2.45 33.24 -12.66
CA LEU A 511 -3.14 32.49 -13.71
C LEU A 511 -2.19 32.01 -14.84
N GLY A 512 -0.91 32.37 -14.78
CA GLY A 512 0.06 32.03 -15.81
C GLY A 512 -0.10 32.81 -17.12
N LEU A 513 -1.01 33.79 -17.19
CA LEU A 513 -1.26 34.60 -18.40
C LEU A 513 -0.22 35.70 -18.58
N ILE A 514 0.37 36.21 -17.51
CA ILE A 514 1.39 37.25 -17.52
C ILE A 514 2.69 36.65 -16.99
N PRO A 515 3.82 36.77 -17.72
CA PRO A 515 5.11 36.27 -17.26
C PRO A 515 5.55 36.91 -15.92
N LEU A 516 6.24 36.14 -15.09
CA LEU A 516 6.73 36.60 -13.79
C LEU A 516 7.61 37.85 -13.94
N GLY A 517 7.33 38.87 -13.15
CA GLY A 517 8.04 40.16 -13.16
C GLY A 517 7.55 41.16 -14.23
N GLN A 518 6.52 40.78 -15.00
CA GLN A 518 5.84 41.69 -15.92
C GLN A 518 4.45 42.07 -15.39
N THR A 519 3.89 43.17 -15.92
CA THR A 519 2.56 43.64 -15.57
C THR A 519 1.57 43.47 -16.73
N GLU A 520 2.07 43.06 -17.88
CA GLU A 520 1.26 42.82 -19.08
C GLU A 520 1.82 41.68 -19.93
N ALA A 521 0.95 41.07 -20.73
CA ALA A 521 1.28 40.12 -21.79
C ALA A 521 0.45 40.41 -23.05
N THR A 522 1.00 40.04 -24.21
CA THR A 522 0.35 40.25 -25.49
C THR A 522 0.36 38.93 -26.28
N SER A 523 -0.80 38.60 -26.90
CA SER A 523 -0.95 37.39 -27.68
C SER A 523 -0.15 37.41 -28.98
N GLU A 524 0.11 36.24 -29.51
CA GLU A 524 0.51 36.06 -30.90
C GLU A 524 -0.73 36.13 -31.82
N VAL A 525 -0.51 36.41 -33.09
CA VAL A 525 -1.55 36.36 -34.12
C VAL A 525 -1.16 35.30 -35.16
N VAL A 526 -1.88 34.19 -35.14
CA VAL A 526 -1.59 33.03 -35.99
C VAL A 526 -2.84 32.70 -36.81
N GLY A 527 -2.72 32.65 -38.14
CA GLY A 527 -3.80 32.23 -39.02
C GLY A 527 -5.07 33.11 -38.97
N GLY A 528 -4.96 34.38 -38.49
CA GLY A 528 -6.09 35.27 -38.32
C GLY A 528 -6.81 35.17 -36.96
N SER A 529 -6.29 34.37 -36.05
CA SER A 529 -6.73 34.27 -34.66
C SER A 529 -5.65 34.85 -33.75
N ALA A 530 -6.04 35.55 -32.69
CA ALA A 530 -5.17 35.97 -31.63
C ALA A 530 -5.18 34.89 -30.55
N ILE A 531 -4.01 34.41 -30.17
CA ILE A 531 -3.85 33.33 -29.19
C ILE A 531 -2.81 33.76 -28.14
N LEU A 532 -3.18 33.80 -26.86
CA LEU A 532 -2.30 33.96 -25.72
C LEU A 532 -2.31 32.68 -24.91
N SER A 533 -1.29 31.85 -25.05
CA SER A 533 -1.12 30.65 -24.27
C SER A 533 -0.38 31.01 -22.98
N GLY A 534 -0.99 30.75 -21.85
CA GLY A 534 -0.41 30.90 -20.53
C GLY A 534 0.52 29.74 -20.18
N VAL A 535 1.35 29.97 -19.16
CA VAL A 535 2.14 28.90 -18.53
C VAL A 535 1.30 28.17 -17.49
N ASP A 536 1.80 27.04 -17.00
CA ASP A 536 1.15 26.31 -15.91
C ASP A 536 0.91 27.20 -14.67
N TYR A 537 -0.33 27.28 -14.23
CA TYR A 537 -0.74 28.09 -13.08
C TYR A 537 -0.77 27.32 -11.76
N ARG A 538 -0.64 25.98 -11.79
CA ARG A 538 -0.69 25.12 -10.61
C ARG A 538 0.37 24.03 -10.62
N PRO A 539 1.66 24.37 -10.74
CA PRO A 539 2.71 23.36 -10.63
C PRO A 539 2.73 22.77 -9.22
N ARG A 540 3.05 21.48 -9.13
CA ARG A 540 3.11 20.71 -7.90
C ARG A 540 4.55 20.53 -7.45
N ASP A 541 4.84 20.83 -6.19
CA ASP A 541 6.15 20.54 -5.61
C ASP A 541 6.25 19.07 -5.14
N ALA A 542 7.45 18.51 -5.13
CA ALA A 542 7.70 17.19 -4.56
C ALA A 542 7.46 17.18 -3.04
N GLY A 543 7.65 18.31 -2.38
CA GLY A 543 7.49 18.47 -0.94
C GLY A 543 8.53 17.69 -0.13
N GLY A 544 8.40 17.79 1.20
CA GLY A 544 9.29 17.13 2.15
C GLY A 544 10.62 17.86 2.38
N ALA A 545 11.43 17.31 3.29
CA ALA A 545 12.59 17.99 3.84
C ALA A 545 13.63 18.39 2.77
N ILE A 546 13.90 17.52 1.81
CA ILE A 546 14.90 17.79 0.75
C ILE A 546 14.41 18.89 -0.18
N ASP A 547 13.15 18.82 -0.65
CA ASP A 547 12.55 19.85 -1.49
C ASP A 547 12.53 21.21 -0.78
N THR A 548 12.12 21.21 0.50
CA THR A 548 12.10 22.43 1.32
C THR A 548 13.49 23.05 1.44
N LEU A 549 14.54 22.25 1.68
CA LEU A 549 15.91 22.75 1.81
C LEU A 549 16.51 23.25 0.50
N LEU A 550 16.27 22.57 -0.63
CA LEU A 550 16.73 23.02 -1.95
C LEU A 550 16.11 24.36 -2.33
N ARG A 551 14.80 24.55 -2.07
CA ARG A 551 14.10 25.80 -2.31
C ARG A 551 14.54 26.89 -1.35
N LEU A 552 14.77 26.56 -0.07
CA LEU A 552 15.24 27.49 0.95
C LEU A 552 16.64 28.01 0.62
N GLU A 553 17.54 27.14 0.15
CA GLU A 553 18.86 27.55 -0.33
C GLU A 553 18.76 28.59 -1.46
N LYS A 554 17.89 28.33 -2.45
CA LYS A 554 17.65 29.25 -3.58
C LYS A 554 17.05 30.58 -3.09
N ALA A 555 16.06 30.53 -2.19
CA ALA A 555 15.39 31.71 -1.65
C ALA A 555 16.34 32.57 -0.81
N VAL A 556 17.22 31.96 0.00
CA VAL A 556 18.23 32.68 0.79
C VAL A 556 19.23 33.38 -0.13
N ARG A 557 19.74 32.71 -1.17
CA ARG A 557 20.63 33.33 -2.17
C ARG A 557 19.98 34.49 -2.93
N ALA A 558 18.69 34.39 -3.21
CA ALA A 558 17.91 35.43 -3.87
C ALA A 558 17.45 36.54 -2.92
N ASN A 559 17.68 36.40 -1.63
CA ASN A 559 17.17 37.29 -0.57
C ASN A 559 15.63 37.46 -0.64
N ASP A 560 14.91 36.38 -0.99
CA ASP A 560 13.45 36.36 -1.10
C ASP A 560 12.83 36.11 0.29
N ILE A 561 12.66 37.16 1.07
CA ILE A 561 12.17 37.11 2.46
C ILE A 561 10.77 36.49 2.55
N PRO A 562 9.78 36.81 1.66
CA PRO A 562 8.49 36.16 1.66
C PRO A 562 8.56 34.62 1.46
N GLU A 563 9.39 34.17 0.53
CA GLU A 563 9.57 32.74 0.27
C GLU A 563 10.32 32.04 1.40
N ILE A 564 11.35 32.69 1.99
CA ILE A 564 12.03 32.17 3.19
C ILE A 564 11.01 31.93 4.31
N GLY A 565 10.12 32.91 4.58
CA GLY A 565 9.09 32.79 5.60
C GLY A 565 8.12 31.63 5.34
N ARG A 566 7.70 31.42 4.09
CA ARG A 566 6.86 30.29 3.68
C ARG A 566 7.57 28.96 3.90
N LEU A 567 8.84 28.87 3.52
CA LEU A 567 9.65 27.66 3.63
C LEU A 567 10.00 27.32 5.07
N GLN A 568 10.11 28.31 5.97
CA GLN A 568 10.23 28.06 7.41
C GLN A 568 9.03 27.29 7.96
N ALA A 569 7.81 27.66 7.58
CA ALA A 569 6.60 26.95 7.98
C ALA A 569 6.54 25.51 7.42
N LYS A 570 7.08 25.29 6.21
CA LYS A 570 7.25 23.93 5.65
C LYS A 570 8.29 23.13 6.43
N LEU A 571 9.42 23.75 6.75
CA LEU A 571 10.50 23.11 7.51
C LEU A 571 10.04 22.66 8.91
N ASP A 572 9.17 23.44 9.57
CA ASP A 572 8.55 23.05 10.84
C ASP A 572 7.69 21.79 10.68
N LYS A 573 6.94 21.67 9.58
CA LYS A 573 6.15 20.45 9.26
C LYS A 573 7.05 19.26 8.93
N ASP A 574 8.15 19.46 8.23
CA ASP A 574 9.10 18.41 7.89
C ASP A 574 9.80 17.88 9.15
N LEU A 575 10.20 18.76 10.06
CA LEU A 575 10.74 18.40 11.38
C LEU A 575 9.73 17.61 12.21
N ASP A 576 8.47 18.04 12.24
CA ASP A 576 7.39 17.35 12.94
C ASP A 576 7.11 15.95 12.32
N THR A 577 7.24 15.80 11.00
CA THR A 577 7.10 14.51 10.31
C THR A 577 8.23 13.57 10.68
N SER A 578 9.48 14.02 10.63
CA SER A 578 10.65 13.24 11.02
C SER A 578 10.58 12.82 12.50
N SER A 579 10.29 13.77 13.39
CA SER A 579 10.18 13.52 14.84
C SER A 579 9.04 12.54 15.18
N ARG A 580 7.88 12.64 14.51
CA ARG A 580 6.77 11.68 14.68
C ARG A 580 7.16 10.29 14.19
N THR A 581 7.88 10.19 13.08
CA THR A 581 8.35 8.91 12.56
C THR A 581 9.37 8.27 13.50
N ARG A 582 10.29 9.07 14.04
CA ARG A 582 11.22 8.65 15.07
C ARG A 582 10.49 8.14 16.33
N GLY A 583 9.46 8.85 16.79
CA GLY A 583 8.60 8.42 17.88
C GLY A 583 7.92 7.08 17.61
N ARG A 584 7.42 6.85 16.38
CA ARG A 584 6.85 5.55 15.95
C ARG A 584 7.88 4.43 16.00
N VAL A 585 9.10 4.68 15.50
CA VAL A 585 10.20 3.71 15.55
C VAL A 585 10.51 3.33 17.01
N GLY A 586 10.53 4.31 17.92
CA GLY A 586 10.69 4.06 19.36
C GLY A 586 9.59 3.16 19.94
N VAL A 587 8.33 3.39 19.58
CA VAL A 587 7.19 2.54 20.00
C VAL A 587 7.32 1.13 19.42
N TRP A 588 7.71 1.00 18.15
CA TRP A 588 7.91 -0.32 17.53
C TRP A 588 9.06 -1.09 18.20
N SER A 589 10.16 -0.42 18.52
CA SER A 589 11.28 -1.00 19.26
C SER A 589 10.86 -1.51 20.65
N ALA A 590 10.10 -0.71 21.41
CA ALA A 590 9.59 -1.12 22.71
C ALA A 590 8.67 -2.35 22.61
N ASN A 591 7.69 -2.33 21.71
CA ASN A 591 6.79 -3.47 21.47
C ASN A 591 7.55 -4.73 21.04
N LEU A 592 8.60 -4.58 20.24
CA LEU A 592 9.44 -5.70 19.80
C LEU A 592 10.23 -6.30 20.95
N GLN A 593 10.73 -5.47 21.86
CA GLN A 593 11.43 -5.94 23.08
C GLN A 593 10.50 -6.75 23.99
N ASP A 594 9.27 -6.28 24.17
CA ASP A 594 8.26 -7.00 24.95
C ASP A 594 7.93 -8.37 24.33
N LEU A 595 7.70 -8.38 22.99
CA LEU A 595 7.46 -9.60 22.23
C LEU A 595 8.65 -10.58 22.31
N ARG A 596 9.87 -10.07 22.17
CA ARG A 596 11.10 -10.87 22.29
C ARG A 596 11.20 -11.51 23.67
N SER A 597 10.94 -10.74 24.72
CA SER A 597 10.95 -11.26 26.10
C SER A 597 9.92 -12.37 26.28
N ALA A 598 8.69 -12.18 25.79
CA ALA A 598 7.65 -13.20 25.85
C ALA A 598 8.02 -14.49 25.09
N VAL A 599 8.64 -14.38 23.90
CA VAL A 599 9.12 -15.54 23.14
C VAL A 599 10.29 -16.24 23.82
N GLN A 600 11.17 -15.48 24.48
CA GLN A 600 12.26 -16.07 25.30
C GLN A 600 11.71 -16.83 26.49
N ASP A 601 10.73 -16.27 27.21
CA ASP A 601 10.08 -16.95 28.36
C ASP A 601 9.37 -18.23 27.89
N GLU A 602 8.67 -18.18 26.72
CA GLU A 602 8.07 -19.36 26.08
C GLU A 602 9.14 -20.42 25.76
N SER A 603 10.30 -20.02 25.24
CA SER A 603 11.40 -20.93 24.92
C SER A 603 11.95 -21.62 26.20
N VAL A 604 12.09 -20.87 27.29
CA VAL A 604 12.53 -21.43 28.60
C VAL A 604 11.49 -22.42 29.11
N LEU A 605 10.20 -22.10 29.00
CA LEU A 605 9.13 -23.04 29.41
C LEU A 605 9.17 -24.33 28.58
N LEU A 606 9.32 -24.20 27.24
CA LEU A 606 9.42 -25.37 26.36
C LEU A 606 10.67 -26.21 26.66
N GLN A 607 11.80 -25.58 27.01
CA GLN A 607 13.03 -26.27 27.44
C GLN A 607 12.82 -27.02 28.75
N SER A 608 12.13 -26.40 29.72
CA SER A 608 11.79 -27.09 30.99
C SER A 608 10.90 -28.31 30.74
N GLN A 609 9.84 -28.16 29.90
CA GLN A 609 8.98 -29.29 29.53
C GLN A 609 9.74 -30.38 28.77
N LEU A 610 10.70 -30.01 27.91
CA LEU A 610 11.54 -30.96 27.20
C LEU A 610 12.46 -31.74 28.18
N SER A 611 13.00 -31.04 29.16
CA SER A 611 13.80 -31.66 30.26
C SER A 611 12.94 -32.64 31.05
N ASP A 612 11.71 -32.27 31.44
CA ASP A 612 10.80 -33.16 32.17
C ASP A 612 10.44 -34.43 31.36
N GLU A 613 10.37 -34.33 30.02
CA GLU A 613 10.10 -35.49 29.16
C GLU A 613 11.31 -36.37 28.89
N LEU A 614 12.51 -35.82 28.78
CA LEU A 614 13.71 -36.54 28.34
C LEU A 614 14.71 -36.85 29.42
N ASP A 615 14.84 -36.00 30.47
CA ASP A 615 15.89 -36.14 31.44
C ASP A 615 15.55 -37.20 32.49
N ALA A 616 16.57 -37.84 33.01
CA ALA A 616 16.45 -38.85 34.02
C ALA A 616 16.57 -38.23 35.40
N ASP A 617 15.69 -38.62 36.34
CA ASP A 617 15.90 -38.38 37.74
C ASP A 617 17.08 -39.26 38.23
N LEU A 618 18.25 -38.66 38.29
CA LEU A 618 19.49 -39.35 38.65
C LEU A 618 19.40 -40.02 40.01
N ALA A 619 18.66 -39.45 40.98
CA ALA A 619 18.50 -40.04 42.30
C ALA A 619 17.70 -41.36 42.21
N THR A 620 16.63 -41.36 41.45
CA THR A 620 15.82 -42.56 41.18
C THR A 620 16.62 -43.59 40.39
N VAL A 621 17.32 -43.19 39.32
CA VAL A 621 18.16 -44.10 38.51
C VAL A 621 19.26 -44.76 39.35
N ILE A 622 19.96 -44.00 40.21
CA ILE A 622 21.00 -44.56 41.11
C ILE A 622 20.39 -45.54 42.10
N SER A 623 19.25 -45.20 42.71
CA SER A 623 18.56 -46.08 43.66
C SER A 623 18.12 -47.38 42.99
N GLU A 624 17.53 -47.32 41.81
CA GLU A 624 17.13 -48.50 41.05
C GLU A 624 18.33 -49.32 40.58
N LEU A 625 19.42 -48.66 40.14
CA LEU A 625 20.66 -49.32 39.75
C LEU A 625 21.24 -50.14 40.91
N GLN A 626 21.30 -49.55 42.10
CA GLN A 626 21.79 -50.26 43.33
C GLN A 626 20.86 -51.43 43.67
N ALA A 627 19.56 -51.24 43.65
CA ALA A 627 18.59 -52.32 43.90
C ALA A 627 18.73 -53.46 42.88
N ARG A 628 18.89 -53.17 41.61
CA ARG A 628 19.10 -54.20 40.55
C ARG A 628 20.45 -54.88 40.64
N GLN A 629 21.51 -54.16 40.99
CA GLN A 629 22.82 -54.76 41.23
C GLN A 629 22.77 -55.71 42.40
N ALA A 630 22.08 -55.36 43.49
CA ALA A 630 21.87 -56.25 44.64
C ALA A 630 21.05 -57.51 44.28
N ALA A 631 19.98 -57.30 43.49
CA ALA A 631 19.15 -58.41 42.99
C ALA A 631 19.93 -59.34 42.03
N LEU A 632 20.76 -58.76 41.12
CA LEU A 632 21.65 -59.56 40.28
C LEU A 632 22.64 -60.38 41.02
N GLN A 633 23.29 -59.80 42.07
CA GLN A 633 24.20 -60.50 42.93
C GLN A 633 23.51 -61.63 43.74
N ALA A 634 22.29 -61.36 44.22
CA ALA A 634 21.48 -62.38 44.92
C ALA A 634 21.10 -63.54 44.00
N SER A 635 20.66 -63.19 42.74
CA SER A 635 20.32 -64.19 41.74
C SER A 635 21.51 -65.03 41.29
N MET A 636 22.69 -64.41 41.11
CA MET A 636 23.92 -65.17 40.80
C MET A 636 24.34 -66.10 41.91
N ARG A 637 24.24 -65.69 43.23
CA ARG A 637 24.50 -66.57 44.39
C ARG A 637 23.51 -67.73 44.43
N PHE A 638 22.22 -67.46 44.12
CA PHE A 638 21.20 -68.51 44.09
C PHE A 638 21.45 -69.53 42.95
N VAL A 639 21.82 -69.06 41.76
CA VAL A 639 22.21 -69.95 40.63
C VAL A 639 23.44 -70.77 40.99
N GLY A 640 24.46 -70.17 41.63
CA GLY A 640 25.66 -70.89 42.09
C GLY A 640 25.33 -71.98 43.14
N GLN A 641 24.40 -71.70 44.05
CA GLN A 641 23.96 -72.69 45.09
C GLN A 641 23.12 -73.82 44.42
N THR A 642 22.23 -73.50 43.53
CA THR A 642 21.41 -74.55 42.82
C THR A 642 22.23 -75.37 41.85
N ALA A 643 23.29 -74.85 41.25
CA ALA A 643 24.23 -75.60 40.42
C ALA A 643 25.08 -76.59 41.28
N ASN A 644 25.51 -76.18 42.50
CA ASN A 644 26.24 -77.04 43.42
C ASN A 644 25.37 -78.14 44.02
N LEU A 645 24.08 -77.89 44.27
CA LEU A 645 23.13 -78.92 44.71
C LEU A 645 22.84 -79.97 43.65
N SER A 646 22.78 -79.57 42.39
CA SER A 646 22.57 -80.46 41.24
C SER A 646 23.78 -81.37 40.98
N LEU A 647 25.00 -80.94 41.31
CA LEU A 647 26.22 -81.75 41.20
C LEU A 647 26.34 -82.74 42.36
N LEU A 648 25.81 -82.44 43.57
CA LEU A 648 25.78 -83.33 44.71
C LEU A 648 24.71 -84.43 44.59
N ASP A 649 23.62 -84.21 43.89
CA ASP A 649 22.60 -85.25 43.62
C ASP A 649 23.00 -86.23 42.50
N PHE A 650 24.10 -85.99 41.78
CA PHE A 650 24.60 -86.83 40.70
C PHE A 650 25.84 -87.64 41.08
N LEU A 651 26.43 -87.41 42.25
CA LEU A 651 27.50 -88.24 42.87
C LEU A 651 26.92 -89.21 43.89
#